data_35842ebd88093aa99b43bbd7b94aa7f0
#
_entry.id   35842ebd88093aa99b43bbd7b94aa7f0
#
_cell.length_a   1.000
_cell.length_b   1.000
_cell.length_c   1.000
_cell.angle_alpha   90.00
_cell.angle_beta   90.00
_cell.angle_gamma   90.00
#
_symmetry.space_group_name_H-M   'P 1'
#
loop_
_entity.id
_entity.type
_entity.pdbx_description
1 polymer ?
#
loop_
_entity_poly.entity_id
_entity_poly.type
_entity_poly.pdbx_seq_one_letter_code
_entity_poly.pdbx_strand_id
1 'polypeptide(L)'
;MHRGLTLSIFLLSLATLVFGQSKNTAYEDSHVRFTIISGKSIRMEYSPDGKFTDAKTLMAVDREYSPVEYKVKTSGNYLEILTRDIKLRYLKNSGAFTSSNLSIESAKDNAFKFLWRPGMKQQRNLKGTRHAYDAVKGRTVMYGKDEGKVLELEDGLIARDGWTMIDDSRTPLLTEDKDWQGHEITKEWLASRPDDGSQDWYFIAYGNDYKSALKDFISFAGPIPMLPRYAYGNWHSWYWLYSDGEFREMLENYRRNGIPLDVLCIDMDRHINGWYGWDWNTDLFPDPAKMFRDFHRDHLKLTTNMHIDAMYSNESSFPLIQKDLGADSTKTDTLALNLMDRKLASSFFTREIDKMYDLGWDFLWDDNGAYASPAEYPGIDMNLWRERLFFEDNAARGKRPLYLGRYGGLGGHRYPVGFSGDTFASWESLEFQTVYNTTSANVGFLWTHDLGGYQLEWWDPSKPLAQTTRYDSELLLRWFQFGALTPAMRNQTAKQISIYKYPWMHPYEYCTAICDAVRFHYALNPYIYSQSRETYETGVAVCRPLYYEWPADEEAYSHDGEYMFGDNVFVAPITAPRGESRLSHHKFYLPEGQWYEWCSGSMLEGGREYERTYALDEYPMYVKAGAIIPMYDGSQMNLDGNDEDIIIVIAPGDGNSSFSLYEDNGIDPDYEHNFAKTLIRSERNGLSHKIVISPRKGTYKGMPSDRRFSLRILSAAYPKSVKVNDKEATWTFNGKEMSIDIDIPVTDCASAKDIEIEYAEAGAKLDGLKGAAKRTYEAVYDLKRNHEDFGYFFPDWMARMYTIREALYYHPERMDALTAEFWESYSAAAERLTATGMNHVFIDRYKSFIK
;
A
#
# COMPACT_ATOMS: atom_id res chain seq x y z
N MET A 1 72.36 5.99 -53.44
CA MET A 1 71.13 5.23 -53.29
C MET A 1 70.43 5.74 -52.09
N HIS A 2 69.49 6.65 -52.30
CA HIS A 2 68.64 7.23 -51.22
C HIS A 2 67.37 6.41 -51.09
N ARG A 3 67.05 5.96 -49.88
CA ARG A 3 65.72 5.45 -49.53
C ARG A 3 65.02 6.48 -48.64
N GLY A 4 63.97 7.08 -49.18
CA GLY A 4 63.04 7.96 -48.39
C GLY A 4 62.16 7.17 -47.46
N LEU A 5 62.10 7.61 -46.27
CA LEU A 5 61.14 7.17 -45.25
C LEU A 5 59.90 8.10 -45.26
N THR A 6 58.75 7.58 -45.63
CA THR A 6 57.50 8.29 -45.58
C THR A 6 56.91 8.09 -44.17
N LEU A 7 56.79 9.17 -43.42
CA LEU A 7 56.23 9.20 -42.07
C LEU A 7 54.70 9.39 -42.18
N SER A 8 53.93 8.33 -41.91
CA SER A 8 52.47 8.41 -41.79
C SER A 8 52.08 8.88 -40.39
N ILE A 9 51.58 10.09 -40.33
CA ILE A 9 51.01 10.64 -39.07
C ILE A 9 49.63 10.04 -38.86
N PHE A 10 49.49 9.10 -37.92
CA PHE A 10 48.21 8.68 -37.37
C PHE A 10 47.73 9.74 -36.36
N LEU A 11 46.68 10.48 -36.70
CA LEU A 11 45.94 11.28 -35.71
C LEU A 11 45.20 10.33 -34.78
N LEU A 12 45.77 10.05 -33.61
CA LEU A 12 45.02 9.49 -32.49
C LEU A 12 44.12 10.60 -31.94
N SER A 13 42.81 10.44 -32.12
CA SER A 13 41.82 11.24 -31.37
C SER A 13 41.88 10.80 -29.89
N LEU A 14 42.52 11.57 -29.03
CA LEU A 14 42.46 11.42 -27.59
C LEU A 14 40.98 11.59 -27.15
N ALA A 15 40.31 10.52 -26.81
CA ALA A 15 39.14 10.59 -26.00
C ALA A 15 39.57 10.91 -24.57
N THR A 16 39.37 12.14 -24.14
CA THR A 16 39.59 12.55 -22.77
C THR A 16 38.51 11.90 -21.91
N LEU A 17 38.87 10.89 -21.13
CA LEU A 17 38.07 10.44 -20.00
C LEU A 17 38.19 11.49 -18.90
N VAL A 18 37.19 12.32 -18.76
CA VAL A 18 37.06 13.22 -17.62
C VAL A 18 36.43 12.43 -16.49
N PHE A 19 37.24 12.02 -15.53
CA PHE A 19 36.76 11.62 -14.23
C PHE A 19 36.42 12.88 -13.46
N GLY A 20 35.18 13.32 -13.50
CA GLY A 20 34.69 14.47 -12.77
C GLY A 20 34.48 14.15 -11.30
N GLN A 21 35.19 14.83 -10.42
CA GLN A 21 34.86 14.85 -9.00
C GLN A 21 33.53 15.60 -8.78
N SER A 22 32.60 14.98 -8.02
CA SER A 22 31.53 15.56 -7.23
C SER A 22 30.27 16.15 -7.87
N LYS A 23 30.09 16.24 -9.18
CA LYS A 23 28.78 16.51 -9.84
C LYS A 23 28.72 15.72 -11.13
N ASN A 24 27.68 14.91 -11.31
CA ASN A 24 27.42 14.14 -12.55
C ASN A 24 27.08 15.05 -13.76
N THR A 25 27.58 16.28 -13.75
CA THR A 25 27.42 17.25 -14.84
C THR A 25 28.25 16.81 -16.03
N ALA A 26 27.57 16.26 -17.03
CA ALA A 26 28.19 15.77 -18.25
C ALA A 26 28.60 16.90 -19.20
N TYR A 27 27.88 18.01 -19.18
CA TYR A 27 28.16 19.18 -19.99
C TYR A 27 27.53 20.42 -19.35
N GLU A 28 28.27 21.53 -19.38
CA GLU A 28 27.77 22.83 -18.99
C GLU A 28 28.44 23.88 -19.88
N ASP A 29 27.63 24.83 -20.38
CA ASP A 29 28.12 26.06 -21.02
C ASP A 29 27.40 27.29 -20.44
N SER A 30 27.42 28.41 -21.11
CA SER A 30 26.78 29.65 -20.61
C SER A 30 25.27 29.58 -20.49
N HIS A 31 24.57 28.63 -21.17
CA HIS A 31 23.13 28.60 -21.24
C HIS A 31 22.52 27.19 -21.07
N VAL A 32 23.32 26.12 -21.13
CA VAL A 32 22.82 24.74 -21.10
C VAL A 32 23.63 23.91 -20.14
N ARG A 33 22.92 23.12 -19.31
CA ARG A 33 23.51 22.11 -18.42
C ARG A 33 22.82 20.76 -18.58
N PHE A 34 23.62 19.71 -18.66
CA PHE A 34 23.15 18.32 -18.65
C PHE A 34 23.78 17.57 -17.48
N THR A 35 22.94 17.08 -16.57
CA THR A 35 23.38 16.33 -15.38
C THR A 35 22.84 14.90 -15.43
N ILE A 36 23.71 13.89 -15.34
CA ILE A 36 23.36 12.48 -15.36
C ILE A 36 22.94 12.06 -13.95
N ILE A 37 21.70 11.56 -13.83
CA ILE A 37 21.13 11.08 -12.55
C ILE A 37 21.43 9.58 -12.42
N SER A 38 21.16 8.81 -13.47
CA SER A 38 21.42 7.37 -13.57
C SER A 38 21.81 6.99 -15.00
N GLY A 39 22.04 5.71 -15.27
CA GLY A 39 22.19 5.22 -16.65
C GLY A 39 20.96 5.45 -17.53
N LYS A 40 19.78 5.68 -16.93
CA LYS A 40 18.49 5.85 -17.58
C LYS A 40 17.92 7.28 -17.46
N SER A 41 18.48 8.12 -16.57
CA SER A 41 17.87 9.41 -16.19
C SER A 41 18.83 10.56 -16.35
N ILE A 42 18.33 11.69 -16.88
CA ILE A 42 19.09 12.91 -17.11
C ILE A 42 18.25 14.15 -16.80
N ARG A 43 18.84 15.10 -16.08
CA ARG A 43 18.33 16.48 -15.94
C ARG A 43 18.87 17.33 -17.06
N MET A 44 18.03 18.12 -17.69
CA MET A 44 18.33 19.00 -18.81
C MET A 44 17.88 20.42 -18.48
N GLU A 45 18.81 21.35 -18.46
CA GLU A 45 18.53 22.73 -18.08
C GLU A 45 18.94 23.68 -19.19
N TYR A 46 18.07 24.65 -19.49
CA TYR A 46 18.37 25.81 -20.31
C TYR A 46 18.05 27.09 -19.51
N SER A 47 18.97 28.02 -19.49
CA SER A 47 18.82 29.32 -18.83
C SER A 47 19.17 30.45 -19.80
N PRO A 48 18.27 31.37 -20.10
CA PRO A 48 18.56 32.52 -21.01
C PRO A 48 19.57 33.50 -20.44
N ASP A 49 19.70 33.62 -19.12
CA ASP A 49 20.67 34.51 -18.44
C ASP A 49 21.92 33.75 -17.93
N GLY A 50 21.99 32.43 -18.17
CA GLY A 50 23.11 31.61 -17.79
C GLY A 50 23.20 31.27 -16.29
N LYS A 51 22.10 31.47 -15.55
CA LYS A 51 22.05 31.10 -14.13
C LYS A 51 21.26 29.82 -13.96
N PHE A 52 21.95 28.81 -13.50
CA PHE A 52 21.35 27.55 -13.09
C PHE A 52 21.03 27.55 -11.59
N THR A 53 19.99 26.85 -11.17
CA THR A 53 19.66 26.70 -9.76
C THR A 53 19.67 25.24 -9.31
N ASP A 54 20.31 24.99 -8.16
CA ASP A 54 20.29 23.71 -7.48
C ASP A 54 19.41 23.77 -6.20
N ALA A 55 18.63 24.84 -6.03
CA ALA A 55 17.64 24.95 -4.97
C ALA A 55 16.55 23.86 -5.14
N LYS A 56 16.05 23.37 -4.02
CA LYS A 56 14.94 22.40 -4.00
C LYS A 56 13.69 23.01 -4.65
N THR A 57 12.88 22.16 -5.24
CA THR A 57 11.50 22.48 -5.66
C THR A 57 10.52 21.54 -4.96
N LEU A 58 9.23 21.78 -5.11
CA LEU A 58 8.23 20.82 -4.64
C LEU A 58 8.26 19.48 -5.40
N MET A 59 8.89 19.44 -6.59
CA MET A 59 9.10 18.22 -7.36
C MET A 59 10.42 17.53 -7.01
N ALA A 60 11.52 18.26 -7.04
CA ALA A 60 12.86 17.73 -6.89
C ALA A 60 13.52 18.29 -5.63
N VAL A 61 13.65 17.44 -4.63
CA VAL A 61 14.17 17.77 -3.30
C VAL A 61 15.62 17.33 -3.10
N ASP A 62 16.13 16.42 -3.94
CA ASP A 62 17.51 15.98 -3.93
C ASP A 62 18.22 16.37 -5.23
N ARG A 63 19.44 16.85 -5.10
CA ARG A 63 20.29 17.28 -6.22
C ARG A 63 21.66 16.59 -6.20
N GLU A 64 21.87 15.67 -5.26
CA GLU A 64 23.09 14.89 -5.13
C GLU A 64 22.86 13.48 -5.66
N TYR A 65 23.64 13.07 -6.65
CA TYR A 65 23.48 11.77 -7.30
C TYR A 65 24.74 10.93 -7.16
N SER A 66 24.56 9.61 -7.05
CA SER A 66 25.67 8.67 -7.10
C SER A 66 26.44 8.78 -8.42
N PRO A 67 27.77 8.54 -8.43
CA PRO A 67 28.56 8.56 -9.66
C PRO A 67 28.02 7.59 -10.72
N VAL A 68 27.91 8.06 -11.97
CA VAL A 68 27.41 7.29 -13.11
C VAL A 68 28.47 7.27 -14.23
N GLU A 69 28.65 6.14 -14.88
CA GLU A 69 29.52 6.04 -16.07
C GLU A 69 28.81 6.62 -17.30
N TYR A 70 29.44 7.57 -17.97
CA TYR A 70 28.95 8.15 -19.21
C TYR A 70 30.12 8.58 -20.12
N LYS A 71 29.81 8.82 -21.40
CA LYS A 71 30.76 9.33 -22.38
C LYS A 71 30.23 10.59 -23.05
N VAL A 72 31.07 11.60 -23.18
CA VAL A 72 30.72 12.83 -23.89
C VAL A 72 31.54 12.92 -25.16
N LYS A 73 30.90 13.18 -26.29
CA LYS A 73 31.52 13.34 -27.60
C LYS A 73 31.00 14.61 -28.27
N THR A 74 31.86 15.25 -29.07
CA THR A 74 31.44 16.31 -30.00
C THR A 74 31.61 15.78 -31.43
N SER A 75 30.51 15.81 -32.19
CA SER A 75 30.48 15.40 -33.61
C SER A 75 29.98 16.58 -34.45
N GLY A 76 30.89 17.32 -35.06
CA GLY A 76 30.57 18.60 -35.70
C GLY A 76 30.03 19.60 -34.68
N ASN A 77 28.82 20.12 -34.95
CA ASN A 77 28.14 21.07 -34.03
C ASN A 77 27.29 20.35 -32.98
N TYR A 78 27.26 19.03 -32.93
CA TYR A 78 26.46 18.29 -31.98
C TYR A 78 27.26 17.80 -30.79
N LEU A 79 26.68 17.96 -29.60
CA LEU A 79 27.04 17.28 -28.38
C LEU A 79 26.31 15.94 -28.35
N GLU A 80 27.02 14.86 -28.06
CA GLU A 80 26.46 13.54 -27.80
C GLU A 80 26.89 13.10 -26.41
N ILE A 81 25.90 12.74 -25.56
CA ILE A 81 26.09 12.15 -24.24
C ILE A 81 25.56 10.72 -24.31
N LEU A 82 26.41 9.75 -23.96
CA LEU A 82 26.04 8.35 -23.94
C LEU A 82 26.19 7.79 -22.53
N THR A 83 25.13 7.18 -22.04
CA THR A 83 25.15 6.29 -20.88
C THR A 83 25.02 4.84 -21.35
N ARG A 84 24.83 3.91 -20.40
CA ARG A 84 24.51 2.52 -20.74
C ARG A 84 23.18 2.39 -21.51
N ASP A 85 22.16 3.18 -21.14
CA ASP A 85 20.78 2.98 -21.59
C ASP A 85 20.31 4.01 -22.61
N ILE A 86 20.85 5.24 -22.59
CA ILE A 86 20.41 6.34 -23.46
C ILE A 86 21.56 7.01 -24.23
N LYS A 87 21.18 7.63 -25.35
CA LYS A 87 22.01 8.57 -26.10
C LYS A 87 21.25 9.88 -26.28
N LEU A 88 21.75 10.95 -25.65
CA LEU A 88 21.28 12.30 -25.86
C LEU A 88 22.10 12.95 -26.98
N ARG A 89 21.43 13.72 -27.85
CA ARG A 89 22.06 14.54 -28.89
C ARG A 89 21.51 15.95 -28.86
N TYR A 90 22.38 16.93 -28.70
CA TYR A 90 22.03 18.35 -28.67
C TYR A 90 22.85 19.17 -29.66
N LEU A 91 22.21 20.08 -30.42
CA LEU A 91 22.89 21.04 -31.28
C LEU A 91 23.44 22.20 -30.44
N LYS A 92 24.74 22.30 -30.29
CA LYS A 92 25.41 23.27 -29.45
C LYS A 92 25.09 24.70 -29.91
N ASN A 93 24.98 25.62 -28.94
CA ASN A 93 24.69 27.04 -29.13
C ASN A 93 23.34 27.32 -29.88
N SER A 94 22.38 26.42 -29.77
CA SER A 94 21.06 26.54 -30.45
C SER A 94 19.96 27.11 -29.56
N GLY A 95 20.27 27.50 -28.31
CA GLY A 95 19.32 28.06 -27.37
C GLY A 95 18.42 27.01 -26.70
N ALA A 96 17.20 27.42 -26.35
CA ALA A 96 16.19 26.58 -25.68
C ALA A 96 15.94 25.26 -26.41
N PHE A 97 15.59 24.23 -25.64
CA PHE A 97 15.33 22.89 -26.17
C PHE A 97 14.07 22.83 -27.02
N THR A 98 14.23 22.33 -28.25
CA THR A 98 13.17 22.17 -29.24
C THR A 98 13.29 20.80 -29.93
N SER A 99 12.26 20.38 -30.63
CA SER A 99 12.27 19.14 -31.41
C SER A 99 13.35 19.10 -32.52
N SER A 100 13.87 20.24 -32.92
CA SER A 100 14.91 20.36 -33.97
C SER A 100 16.34 20.28 -33.42
N ASN A 101 16.57 20.62 -32.14
CA ASN A 101 17.92 20.73 -31.58
C ASN A 101 18.25 19.71 -30.50
N LEU A 102 17.26 19.03 -29.92
CA LEU A 102 17.44 18.03 -28.87
C LEU A 102 16.72 16.72 -29.20
N SER A 103 17.38 15.60 -28.97
CA SER A 103 16.77 14.27 -29.01
C SER A 103 17.41 13.34 -28.01
N ILE A 104 16.61 12.41 -27.50
CA ILE A 104 17.09 11.28 -26.67
C ILE A 104 16.58 10.01 -27.32
N GLU A 105 17.48 9.07 -27.54
CA GLU A 105 17.18 7.74 -28.07
C GLU A 105 17.78 6.64 -27.20
N SER A 106 17.22 5.45 -27.27
CA SER A 106 17.79 4.27 -26.60
C SER A 106 19.22 4.02 -27.11
N ALA A 107 20.14 3.67 -26.20
CA ALA A 107 21.47 3.24 -26.56
C ALA A 107 21.42 2.06 -27.58
N LYS A 108 22.49 1.92 -28.39
CA LYS A 108 22.53 0.95 -29.48
C LYS A 108 22.18 -0.47 -29.05
N ASP A 109 22.69 -0.89 -27.91
CA ASP A 109 22.55 -2.25 -27.38
C ASP A 109 21.33 -2.44 -26.46
N ASN A 110 20.52 -1.38 -26.22
CA ASN A 110 19.30 -1.49 -25.45
C ASN A 110 18.23 -2.24 -26.25
N ALA A 111 17.59 -3.24 -25.63
CA ALA A 111 16.54 -4.05 -26.28
C ALA A 111 15.29 -3.25 -26.61
N PHE A 112 14.88 -2.35 -25.70
CA PHE A 112 13.74 -1.49 -25.90
C PHE A 112 14.14 -0.24 -26.71
N LYS A 113 13.51 -0.04 -27.88
CA LYS A 113 13.84 1.08 -28.79
C LYS A 113 12.82 2.20 -28.66
N PHE A 114 13.31 3.42 -28.41
CA PHE A 114 12.53 4.64 -28.44
C PHE A 114 13.36 5.79 -29.03
N LEU A 115 12.65 6.81 -29.45
CA LEU A 115 13.20 8.13 -29.80
C LEU A 115 12.25 9.19 -29.22
N TRP A 116 12.77 10.05 -28.37
CA TRP A 116 12.05 11.21 -27.82
C TRP A 116 12.63 12.52 -28.36
N ARG A 117 11.74 13.48 -28.56
CA ARG A 117 12.07 14.88 -28.86
C ARG A 117 11.16 15.80 -28.06
N PRO A 118 11.61 17.02 -27.69
CA PRO A 118 10.77 18.04 -27.08
C PRO A 118 9.42 18.20 -27.78
N GLY A 119 8.34 18.26 -27.01
CA GLY A 119 6.97 18.34 -27.48
C GLY A 119 6.27 17.01 -27.78
N MET A 120 6.99 15.86 -27.79
CA MET A 120 6.34 14.55 -27.87
C MET A 120 5.59 14.25 -26.57
N LYS A 121 4.38 13.69 -26.74
CA LYS A 121 3.55 13.22 -25.61
C LYS A 121 3.54 11.71 -25.59
N GLN A 122 3.44 11.14 -24.40
CA GLN A 122 3.16 9.72 -24.22
C GLN A 122 1.81 9.37 -24.86
N GLN A 123 1.74 8.23 -25.54
CA GLN A 123 0.52 7.75 -26.20
C GLN A 123 -0.16 6.64 -25.39
N ARG A 124 0.59 5.94 -24.54
CA ARG A 124 0.15 4.74 -23.80
C ARG A 124 0.50 4.88 -22.33
N ASN A 125 0.10 6.01 -21.72
CA ASN A 125 0.27 6.23 -20.28
C ASN A 125 -0.60 5.24 -19.51
N LEU A 126 -0.05 4.61 -18.48
CA LEU A 126 -0.71 3.60 -17.66
C LEU A 126 -1.55 4.20 -16.53
N LYS A 127 -1.76 5.50 -16.59
CA LYS A 127 -2.54 6.28 -15.65
C LYS A 127 -1.94 6.31 -14.23
N GLY A 128 -2.59 7.06 -13.34
CA GLY A 128 -2.21 7.20 -11.95
C GLY A 128 -3.35 7.78 -11.13
N THR A 129 -3.40 7.39 -9.86
CA THR A 129 -4.36 7.93 -8.92
C THR A 129 -3.71 9.07 -8.15
N ARG A 130 -4.11 10.31 -8.40
CA ARG A 130 -3.46 11.51 -7.89
C ARG A 130 -4.27 12.30 -6.87
N HIS A 131 -5.60 12.15 -6.88
CA HIS A 131 -6.53 12.86 -6.00
C HIS A 131 -7.58 11.92 -5.42
N ALA A 132 -8.15 12.29 -4.27
CA ALA A 132 -9.41 11.74 -3.80
C ALA A 132 -10.55 12.13 -4.76
N TYR A 133 -11.50 11.23 -4.98
CA TYR A 133 -12.65 11.45 -5.84
C TYR A 133 -13.95 11.34 -5.07
N ASP A 134 -14.68 12.45 -5.00
CA ASP A 134 -15.95 12.53 -4.28
C ASP A 134 -17.14 12.31 -5.23
N ALA A 135 -18.26 11.98 -4.63
CA ALA A 135 -19.54 11.86 -5.34
C ALA A 135 -19.57 10.80 -6.45
N VAL A 136 -18.70 9.79 -6.41
CA VAL A 136 -18.62 8.76 -7.44
C VAL A 136 -19.27 7.45 -7.04
N LYS A 137 -20.03 6.86 -7.99
CA LYS A 137 -20.49 5.48 -7.96
C LYS A 137 -19.78 4.71 -9.08
N GLY A 138 -18.89 3.82 -8.70
CA GLY A 138 -17.93 3.29 -9.66
C GLY A 138 -17.07 4.42 -10.24
N ARG A 139 -17.15 4.61 -11.55
CA ARG A 139 -16.48 5.72 -12.25
C ARG A 139 -17.42 6.88 -12.59
N THR A 140 -18.71 6.80 -12.25
CA THR A 140 -19.70 7.82 -12.62
C THR A 140 -19.85 8.85 -11.51
N VAL A 141 -19.71 10.12 -11.84
CA VAL A 141 -20.00 11.23 -10.93
C VAL A 141 -21.51 11.36 -10.78
N MET A 142 -22.01 11.28 -9.53
CA MET A 142 -23.44 11.17 -9.24
C MET A 142 -24.14 12.50 -8.97
N TYR A 143 -23.39 13.56 -8.65
CA TYR A 143 -23.93 14.90 -8.39
C TYR A 143 -22.87 15.99 -8.56
N GLY A 144 -23.31 17.24 -8.57
CA GLY A 144 -22.44 18.41 -8.72
C GLY A 144 -22.29 18.87 -10.17
N LYS A 145 -21.30 19.74 -10.43
CA LYS A 145 -21.09 20.33 -11.78
C LYS A 145 -20.71 19.32 -12.86
N ASP A 146 -20.22 18.16 -12.44
CA ASP A 146 -19.73 17.10 -13.34
C ASP A 146 -20.65 15.87 -13.35
N GLU A 147 -21.89 16.00 -12.84
CA GLU A 147 -22.87 14.92 -12.78
C GLU A 147 -23.04 14.21 -14.13
N GLY A 148 -23.05 12.87 -14.10
CA GLY A 148 -23.16 12.01 -15.27
C GLY A 148 -21.87 11.82 -16.06
N LYS A 149 -20.77 12.52 -15.74
CA LYS A 149 -19.47 12.27 -16.37
C LYS A 149 -18.84 10.99 -15.85
N VAL A 150 -18.14 10.30 -16.74
CA VAL A 150 -17.28 9.18 -16.38
C VAL A 150 -15.92 9.72 -15.96
N LEU A 151 -15.47 9.33 -14.78
CA LEU A 151 -14.18 9.70 -14.26
C LEU A 151 -13.06 8.98 -15.02
N GLU A 152 -12.11 9.72 -15.53
CA GLU A 152 -10.88 9.22 -16.10
C GLU A 152 -9.73 9.48 -15.13
N LEU A 153 -8.90 8.44 -14.89
CA LEU A 153 -7.69 8.58 -14.10
C LEU A 153 -6.69 9.46 -14.85
N GLU A 154 -5.93 10.25 -14.11
CA GLU A 154 -4.92 11.16 -14.64
C GLU A 154 -3.70 10.40 -15.17
N ASP A 155 -2.84 11.08 -15.90
CA ASP A 155 -1.58 10.48 -16.35
C ASP A 155 -0.61 10.32 -15.16
N GLY A 156 -0.13 9.09 -14.98
CA GLY A 156 0.89 8.74 -14.00
C GLY A 156 2.31 8.91 -14.56
N LEU A 157 3.29 8.46 -13.77
CA LEU A 157 4.69 8.47 -14.17
C LEU A 157 4.97 7.45 -15.28
N ILE A 158 4.26 6.33 -15.28
CA ILE A 158 4.57 5.13 -16.07
C ILE A 158 3.77 5.08 -17.37
N ALA A 159 4.45 4.76 -18.47
CA ALA A 159 3.85 4.58 -19.80
C ALA A 159 4.49 3.41 -20.56
N ARG A 160 3.72 2.72 -21.39
CA ARG A 160 4.23 1.69 -22.32
C ARG A 160 5.11 2.26 -23.44
N ASP A 161 5.21 3.58 -23.53
CA ASP A 161 6.17 4.27 -24.41
C ASP A 161 7.62 4.13 -23.94
N GLY A 162 7.82 3.71 -22.68
CA GLY A 162 9.12 3.37 -22.09
C GLY A 162 9.96 4.58 -21.68
N TRP A 163 9.36 5.75 -21.59
CA TRP A 163 10.00 6.97 -21.14
C TRP A 163 9.02 7.93 -20.46
N THR A 164 9.54 8.80 -19.63
CA THR A 164 8.81 9.91 -19.00
C THR A 164 9.66 11.17 -19.01
N MET A 165 9.02 12.32 -19.21
CA MET A 165 9.62 13.63 -19.06
C MET A 165 8.81 14.43 -18.06
N ILE A 166 9.47 14.93 -17.02
CA ILE A 166 8.90 15.79 -15.98
C ILE A 166 9.41 17.19 -16.22
N ASP A 167 8.51 18.14 -16.40
CA ASP A 167 8.81 19.56 -16.56
C ASP A 167 8.74 20.25 -15.18
N ASP A 168 9.90 20.57 -14.61
CA ASP A 168 10.06 21.27 -13.33
C ASP A 168 10.34 22.77 -13.50
N SER A 169 10.25 23.29 -14.75
CA SER A 169 10.66 24.67 -15.09
C SER A 169 9.91 25.74 -14.32
N ARG A 170 8.65 25.48 -13.95
CA ARG A 170 7.76 26.44 -13.29
C ARG A 170 7.44 26.09 -11.85
N THR A 171 7.88 24.91 -11.38
CA THR A 171 7.67 24.51 -9.98
C THR A 171 8.37 25.48 -9.05
N PRO A 172 7.69 26.06 -8.05
CA PRO A 172 8.30 27.00 -7.12
C PRO A 172 9.52 26.42 -6.41
N LEU A 173 10.50 27.27 -6.17
CA LEU A 173 11.66 26.92 -5.34
C LEU A 173 11.26 26.89 -3.87
N LEU A 174 11.94 26.07 -3.10
CA LEU A 174 11.89 26.07 -1.64
C LEU A 174 13.13 26.82 -1.14
N THR A 175 12.93 27.90 -0.37
CA THR A 175 14.00 28.74 0.14
C THR A 175 13.88 28.93 1.64
N GLU A 176 14.99 28.70 2.35
CA GLU A 176 15.06 28.90 3.80
C GLU A 176 15.38 30.38 4.11
N ASP A 177 14.55 31.01 4.94
CA ASP A 177 14.77 32.33 5.52
C ASP A 177 15.22 32.16 6.99
N LYS A 178 16.53 32.25 7.24
CA LYS A 178 17.11 32.05 8.57
C LYS A 178 16.78 33.14 9.56
N ASP A 179 16.35 34.30 9.07
CA ASP A 179 15.99 35.46 9.89
C ASP A 179 14.50 35.50 10.24
N TRP A 180 13.72 34.56 9.70
CA TRP A 180 12.29 34.45 9.99
C TRP A 180 12.04 34.14 11.46
N GLN A 181 11.20 34.94 12.11
CA GLN A 181 10.86 34.82 13.53
C GLN A 181 9.48 34.16 13.78
N GLY A 182 8.84 33.64 12.73
CA GLY A 182 7.56 32.92 12.84
C GLY A 182 7.74 31.47 13.24
N HIS A 183 6.65 30.68 13.12
CA HIS A 183 6.64 29.25 13.39
C HIS A 183 7.72 28.53 12.56
N GLU A 184 8.37 27.53 13.14
CA GLU A 184 9.52 26.81 12.55
C GLU A 184 9.20 26.27 11.16
N ILE A 185 8.02 25.65 10.99
CA ILE A 185 7.59 25.07 9.72
C ILE A 185 7.50 26.10 8.58
N THR A 186 7.37 27.37 8.88
CA THR A 186 7.29 28.46 7.89
C THR A 186 8.64 29.10 7.57
N LYS A 187 9.74 28.58 8.09
CA LYS A 187 11.10 29.05 7.75
C LYS A 187 11.46 28.75 6.29
N GLU A 188 11.18 27.55 5.81
CA GLU A 188 11.30 27.20 4.41
C GLU A 188 10.00 27.54 3.68
N TRP A 189 10.08 28.43 2.70
CA TRP A 189 8.91 28.95 2.00
C TRP A 189 9.08 28.94 0.49
N LEU A 190 7.96 29.10 -0.21
CA LEU A 190 7.93 29.16 -1.67
C LEU A 190 8.57 30.45 -2.20
N ALA A 191 9.37 30.31 -3.25
CA ALA A 191 9.85 31.41 -4.08
C ALA A 191 9.47 31.14 -5.54
N SER A 192 8.85 32.14 -6.19
CA SER A 192 8.44 32.03 -7.60
C SER A 192 9.64 31.88 -8.52
N ARG A 193 9.51 31.08 -9.55
CA ARG A 193 10.46 31.02 -10.68
C ARG A 193 10.05 32.02 -11.75
N PRO A 194 11.02 32.73 -12.40
CA PRO A 194 10.69 33.69 -13.46
C PRO A 194 10.10 32.98 -14.69
N ASP A 195 9.20 33.67 -15.37
CA ASP A 195 8.67 33.25 -16.69
C ASP A 195 9.53 33.82 -17.82
N ASP A 196 10.76 33.38 -17.89
CA ASP A 196 11.79 33.90 -18.78
C ASP A 196 12.16 32.93 -19.91
N GLY A 197 11.42 31.81 -20.04
CA GLY A 197 11.68 30.74 -21.00
C GLY A 197 12.75 29.76 -20.58
N SER A 198 13.19 29.80 -19.32
CA SER A 198 14.03 28.73 -18.73
C SER A 198 13.36 27.38 -18.80
N GLN A 199 14.17 26.31 -18.97
CA GLN A 199 13.73 24.94 -18.99
C GLN A 199 14.53 24.12 -17.96
N ASP A 200 13.84 23.29 -17.17
CA ASP A 200 14.41 22.38 -16.19
C ASP A 200 13.63 21.07 -16.23
N TRP A 201 14.17 20.11 -16.97
CA TRP A 201 13.46 18.90 -17.34
C TRP A 201 14.18 17.67 -16.84
N TYR A 202 13.41 16.71 -16.32
CA TYR A 202 13.88 15.38 -15.94
C TYR A 202 13.37 14.36 -16.93
N PHE A 203 14.28 13.66 -17.57
CA PHE A 203 13.93 12.58 -18.50
C PHE A 203 14.37 11.24 -17.92
N ILE A 204 13.45 10.26 -17.92
CA ILE A 204 13.66 8.88 -17.44
C ILE A 204 13.32 7.93 -18.58
N ALA A 205 14.26 7.07 -18.97
CA ALA A 205 14.12 6.05 -20.00
C ALA A 205 14.16 4.65 -19.37
N TYR A 206 13.03 4.00 -19.21
CA TYR A 206 12.94 2.72 -18.51
C TYR A 206 12.55 1.54 -19.41
N GLY A 207 12.08 1.78 -20.64
CA GLY A 207 11.57 0.72 -21.50
C GLY A 207 10.32 0.09 -20.89
N ASN A 208 10.43 -1.20 -20.58
CA ASN A 208 9.43 -1.97 -19.85
C ASN A 208 9.86 -2.34 -18.42
N ASP A 209 10.94 -1.74 -17.91
CA ASP A 209 11.40 -1.90 -16.52
C ASP A 209 10.80 -0.78 -15.66
N TYR A 210 9.50 -0.92 -15.36
CA TYR A 210 8.71 0.09 -14.65
C TYR A 210 9.21 0.35 -13.22
N LYS A 211 9.71 -0.69 -12.54
CA LYS A 211 10.27 -0.56 -11.19
C LYS A 211 11.50 0.35 -11.17
N SER A 212 12.35 0.26 -12.19
CA SER A 212 13.52 1.15 -12.28
C SER A 212 13.14 2.60 -12.51
N ALA A 213 12.01 2.87 -13.19
CA ALA A 213 11.52 4.23 -13.38
C ALA A 213 11.17 4.90 -12.04
N LEU A 214 10.49 4.16 -11.16
CA LEU A 214 10.13 4.64 -9.82
C LEU A 214 11.39 4.88 -8.97
N LYS A 215 12.35 3.96 -9.02
CA LYS A 215 13.62 4.12 -8.30
C LYS A 215 14.40 5.34 -8.76
N ASP A 216 14.45 5.59 -10.06
CA ASP A 216 15.08 6.79 -10.61
C ASP A 216 14.31 8.06 -10.22
N PHE A 217 12.97 8.00 -10.22
CA PHE A 217 12.12 9.10 -9.81
C PHE A 217 12.38 9.51 -8.35
N ILE A 218 12.35 8.57 -7.40
CA ILE A 218 12.58 8.90 -5.99
C ILE A 218 14.00 9.38 -5.70
N SER A 219 14.98 9.13 -6.58
CA SER A 219 16.36 9.59 -6.38
C SER A 219 16.52 11.13 -6.46
N PHE A 220 15.58 11.82 -7.10
CA PHE A 220 15.55 13.29 -7.11
C PHE A 220 14.28 13.86 -6.46
N ALA A 221 13.17 13.11 -6.53
CA ALA A 221 11.90 13.54 -5.97
C ALA A 221 11.75 13.20 -4.47
N GLY A 222 12.67 12.45 -3.90
CA GLY A 222 12.64 11.94 -2.52
C GLY A 222 11.85 10.63 -2.40
N PRO A 223 12.10 9.84 -1.36
CA PRO A 223 11.44 8.55 -1.15
C PRO A 223 10.00 8.70 -0.65
N ILE A 224 9.23 7.61 -0.77
CA ILE A 224 7.98 7.44 -0.05
C ILE A 224 8.35 7.09 1.40
N PRO A 225 8.00 7.89 2.41
CA PRO A 225 8.43 7.64 3.78
C PRO A 225 7.77 6.39 4.36
N MET A 226 8.46 5.72 5.28
CA MET A 226 7.84 4.69 6.11
C MET A 226 6.88 5.34 7.10
N LEU A 227 5.64 4.86 7.13
CA LEU A 227 4.67 5.29 8.14
C LEU A 227 5.04 4.77 9.54
N PRO A 228 4.57 5.39 10.62
CA PRO A 228 4.54 4.76 11.93
C PRO A 228 3.84 3.41 11.83
N ARG A 229 4.32 2.38 12.54
CA ARG A 229 3.79 1.01 12.38
C ARG A 229 2.29 0.91 12.67
N TYR A 230 1.78 1.66 13.64
CA TYR A 230 0.34 1.71 13.94
C TYR A 230 -0.52 2.15 12.73
N ALA A 231 0.04 2.92 11.81
CA ALA A 231 -0.69 3.38 10.63
C ALA A 231 -1.00 2.25 9.63
N TYR A 232 -0.27 1.13 9.72
CA TYR A 232 -0.55 -0.09 8.95
C TYR A 232 -1.61 -0.99 9.61
N GLY A 233 -2.24 -0.56 10.68
CA GLY A 233 -3.32 -1.27 11.37
C GLY A 233 -4.71 -0.87 10.88
N ASN A 234 -5.69 -1.09 11.76
CA ASN A 234 -7.08 -0.77 11.52
C ASN A 234 -7.43 0.60 12.11
N TRP A 235 -8.15 1.41 11.34
CA TRP A 235 -8.59 2.75 11.72
C TRP A 235 -10.11 2.79 11.76
N HIS A 236 -10.66 3.33 12.86
CA HIS A 236 -12.08 3.66 12.96
C HIS A 236 -12.29 5.14 12.69
N SER A 237 -13.20 5.44 11.79
CA SER A 237 -13.66 6.78 11.47
C SER A 237 -15.14 6.75 11.11
N TRP A 238 -15.89 7.74 11.57
CA TRP A 238 -17.30 7.92 11.22
C TRP A 238 -17.73 9.38 11.42
N TYR A 239 -18.23 9.99 10.40
CA TYR A 239 -18.90 11.27 10.51
C TYR A 239 -20.23 11.09 11.26
N TRP A 240 -20.22 11.28 12.57
CA TRP A 240 -21.36 11.09 13.48
C TRP A 240 -21.22 11.97 14.72
N LEU A 241 -22.39 12.28 15.34
CA LEU A 241 -22.49 13.04 16.60
C LEU A 241 -22.08 12.18 17.81
N TYR A 242 -20.80 11.84 17.92
CA TYR A 242 -20.29 11.13 19.08
C TYR A 242 -20.19 12.02 20.31
N SER A 243 -20.32 11.39 21.47
CA SER A 243 -19.85 11.88 22.77
C SER A 243 -18.66 11.06 23.27
N ASP A 244 -17.94 11.54 24.28
CA ASP A 244 -16.90 10.76 24.99
C ASP A 244 -17.44 9.39 25.45
N GLY A 245 -18.67 9.35 25.99
CA GLY A 245 -19.29 8.10 26.42
C GLY A 245 -19.52 7.10 25.31
N GLU A 246 -20.01 7.55 24.15
CA GLU A 246 -20.24 6.68 22.98
C GLU A 246 -18.95 6.15 22.36
N PHE A 247 -17.87 6.94 22.34
CA PHE A 247 -16.56 6.42 21.92
C PHE A 247 -16.07 5.32 22.87
N ARG A 248 -16.24 5.47 24.19
CA ARG A 248 -15.85 4.42 25.15
C ARG A 248 -16.67 3.15 24.95
N GLU A 249 -17.97 3.25 24.72
CA GLU A 249 -18.83 2.10 24.43
C GLU A 249 -18.43 1.41 23.12
N MET A 250 -18.14 2.16 22.07
CA MET A 250 -17.66 1.64 20.79
C MET A 250 -16.35 0.89 20.97
N LEU A 251 -15.37 1.46 21.68
CA LEU A 251 -14.07 0.81 21.94
C LEU A 251 -14.22 -0.48 22.75
N GLU A 252 -15.14 -0.50 23.72
CA GLU A 252 -15.46 -1.73 24.46
C GLU A 252 -16.04 -2.81 23.54
N ASN A 253 -16.87 -2.45 22.55
CA ASN A 253 -17.40 -3.40 21.57
C ASN A 253 -16.31 -3.94 20.64
N TYR A 254 -15.34 -3.12 20.23
CA TYR A 254 -14.15 -3.61 19.50
C TYR A 254 -13.41 -4.69 20.30
N ARG A 255 -13.15 -4.42 21.60
CA ARG A 255 -12.48 -5.38 22.51
C ARG A 255 -13.28 -6.65 22.71
N ARG A 256 -14.58 -6.57 22.98
CA ARG A 256 -15.48 -7.74 23.18
C ARG A 256 -15.52 -8.66 21.98
N ASN A 257 -15.45 -8.11 20.78
CA ASN A 257 -15.45 -8.89 19.54
C ASN A 257 -14.02 -9.29 19.11
N GLY A 258 -13.00 -8.94 19.88
CA GLY A 258 -11.61 -9.24 19.56
C GLY A 258 -11.18 -8.62 18.23
N ILE A 259 -11.63 -7.40 17.93
CA ILE A 259 -11.27 -6.68 16.70
C ILE A 259 -10.15 -5.70 17.05
N PRO A 260 -8.97 -5.85 16.45
CA PRO A 260 -7.85 -4.93 16.65
C PRO A 260 -8.18 -3.52 16.17
N LEU A 261 -7.63 -2.51 16.86
CA LEU A 261 -7.78 -1.11 16.49
C LEU A 261 -6.57 -0.30 16.93
N ASP A 262 -5.96 0.45 16.01
CA ASP A 262 -4.82 1.32 16.28
C ASP A 262 -5.17 2.80 16.26
N VAL A 263 -6.05 3.22 15.34
CA VAL A 263 -6.33 4.64 15.10
C VAL A 263 -7.82 4.95 15.27
N LEU A 264 -8.10 5.99 16.04
CA LEU A 264 -9.42 6.59 16.14
C LEU A 264 -9.39 7.96 15.46
N CYS A 265 -10.17 8.11 14.38
CA CYS A 265 -10.43 9.40 13.75
C CYS A 265 -11.69 10.02 14.38
N ILE A 266 -11.54 11.16 15.02
CA ILE A 266 -12.65 11.92 15.58
C ILE A 266 -13.11 12.93 14.54
N ASP A 267 -14.31 12.73 14.01
CA ASP A 267 -14.83 13.55 12.93
C ASP A 267 -15.34 14.91 13.44
N MET A 268 -15.79 15.76 12.53
CA MET A 268 -15.99 17.20 12.77
C MET A 268 -17.10 17.54 13.77
N ASP A 269 -18.04 16.66 14.11
CA ASP A 269 -19.06 16.92 15.14
C ASP A 269 -18.50 17.10 16.57
N ARG A 270 -17.18 16.97 16.75
CA ARG A 270 -16.47 17.29 18.00
C ARG A 270 -16.49 18.77 18.36
N HIS A 271 -16.67 19.65 17.37
CA HIS A 271 -16.62 21.09 17.55
C HIS A 271 -18.01 21.75 17.54
N ILE A 272 -18.09 23.00 18.02
CA ILE A 272 -19.33 23.73 18.16
C ILE A 272 -19.84 24.40 16.87
N ASN A 273 -18.92 24.72 15.95
CA ASN A 273 -19.28 25.37 14.70
C ASN A 273 -19.43 24.33 13.58
N GLY A 274 -20.39 24.50 12.71
CA GLY A 274 -20.78 23.56 11.67
C GLY A 274 -19.61 22.96 10.84
N TRP A 275 -19.36 23.52 9.64
CA TRP A 275 -18.37 22.95 8.72
C TRP A 275 -16.89 23.30 9.06
N TYR A 276 -16.64 24.44 9.69
CA TYR A 276 -15.30 24.98 9.97
C TYR A 276 -15.09 25.24 11.47
N GLY A 277 -15.12 24.21 12.29
CA GLY A 277 -14.97 24.34 13.73
C GLY A 277 -13.61 23.90 14.25
N TRP A 278 -13.13 24.54 15.33
CA TRP A 278 -11.84 24.25 15.98
C TRP A 278 -11.99 23.92 17.47
N ASP A 279 -12.75 24.72 18.21
CA ASP A 279 -12.95 24.51 19.64
C ASP A 279 -13.90 23.34 19.90
N TRP A 280 -13.64 22.60 20.98
CA TRP A 280 -14.42 21.46 21.40
C TRP A 280 -15.83 21.80 21.85
N ASN A 281 -16.76 20.95 21.47
CA ASN A 281 -18.11 20.95 22.05
C ASN A 281 -18.08 20.30 23.45
N THR A 282 -17.97 21.10 24.49
CA THR A 282 -17.87 20.63 25.88
C THR A 282 -19.12 19.95 26.41
N ASP A 283 -20.28 20.11 25.74
CA ASP A 283 -21.50 19.37 26.07
C ASP A 283 -21.37 17.88 25.72
N LEU A 284 -20.60 17.53 24.68
CA LEU A 284 -20.33 16.16 24.26
C LEU A 284 -19.00 15.63 24.80
N PHE A 285 -18.01 16.51 24.97
CA PHE A 285 -16.66 16.21 25.41
C PHE A 285 -16.24 17.09 26.57
N PRO A 286 -16.71 16.79 27.83
CA PRO A 286 -16.50 17.66 28.98
C PRO A 286 -15.02 17.81 29.39
N ASP A 287 -14.17 16.80 29.14
CA ASP A 287 -12.73 16.82 29.39
C ASP A 287 -11.98 16.09 28.27
N PRO A 288 -11.77 16.74 27.10
CA PRO A 288 -11.05 16.14 25.98
C PRO A 288 -9.65 15.68 26.35
N ALA A 289 -8.93 16.43 27.19
CA ALA A 289 -7.59 16.08 27.60
C ALA A 289 -7.53 14.76 28.41
N LYS A 290 -8.53 14.52 29.27
CA LYS A 290 -8.64 13.24 29.96
C LYS A 290 -8.98 12.11 29.01
N MET A 291 -9.90 12.34 28.06
CA MET A 291 -10.28 11.35 27.04
C MET A 291 -9.04 10.91 26.23
N PHE A 292 -8.23 11.86 25.76
CA PHE A 292 -6.99 11.56 25.01
C PHE A 292 -6.01 10.73 25.84
N ARG A 293 -5.75 11.13 27.09
CA ARG A 293 -4.85 10.35 27.97
C ARG A 293 -5.37 8.92 28.20
N ASP A 294 -6.68 8.74 28.35
CA ASP A 294 -7.28 7.42 28.53
C ASP A 294 -7.10 6.57 27.27
N PHE A 295 -7.38 7.12 26.08
CA PHE A 295 -7.27 6.39 24.83
C PHE A 295 -5.82 6.06 24.47
N HIS A 296 -4.87 6.96 24.73
CA HIS A 296 -3.44 6.66 24.58
C HIS A 296 -2.98 5.54 25.52
N ARG A 297 -3.48 5.51 26.77
CA ARG A 297 -3.19 4.40 27.71
C ARG A 297 -3.71 3.06 27.16
N ASP A 298 -4.77 3.11 26.38
CA ASP A 298 -5.37 1.96 25.70
C ASP A 298 -4.72 1.67 24.33
N HIS A 299 -3.55 2.24 24.07
CA HIS A 299 -2.73 2.08 22.85
C HIS A 299 -3.33 2.65 21.57
N LEU A 300 -4.36 3.49 21.64
CA LEU A 300 -4.92 4.16 20.46
C LEU A 300 -4.10 5.38 20.05
N LYS A 301 -4.04 5.64 18.75
CA LYS A 301 -3.57 6.89 18.16
C LYS A 301 -4.75 7.71 17.67
N LEU A 302 -4.64 9.02 17.79
CA LEU A 302 -5.77 9.92 17.64
C LEU A 302 -5.53 10.94 16.54
N THR A 303 -6.50 11.10 15.66
CA THR A 303 -6.54 12.13 14.63
C THR A 303 -7.94 12.76 14.55
N THR A 304 -8.03 13.90 13.90
CA THR A 304 -9.31 14.57 13.66
C THR A 304 -9.44 15.01 12.22
N ASN A 305 -10.67 14.95 11.72
CA ASN A 305 -11.10 15.62 10.51
C ASN A 305 -11.02 17.15 10.70
N MET A 306 -10.45 17.84 9.71
CA MET A 306 -10.35 19.29 9.67
C MET A 306 -10.75 19.82 8.30
N HIS A 307 -11.52 20.90 8.28
CA HIS A 307 -11.79 21.69 7.09
C HIS A 307 -11.06 23.03 7.18
N ILE A 308 -9.95 23.16 6.48
CA ILE A 308 -9.00 24.26 6.64
C ILE A 308 -9.29 25.41 5.66
N ASP A 309 -10.55 25.84 5.56
CA ASP A 309 -10.91 26.99 4.72
C ASP A 309 -11.11 28.27 5.51
N ALA A 310 -11.66 28.14 6.71
CA ALA A 310 -12.01 29.30 7.52
C ALA A 310 -11.98 29.01 9.02
N MET A 311 -11.95 30.10 9.80
CA MET A 311 -12.14 30.11 11.24
C MET A 311 -13.18 31.18 11.58
N TYR A 312 -14.13 30.86 12.51
CA TYR A 312 -15.16 31.82 12.94
C TYR A 312 -14.69 32.66 14.13
N SER A 313 -15.29 33.84 14.28
CA SER A 313 -14.92 34.84 15.32
C SER A 313 -15.15 34.36 16.75
N ASN A 314 -16.01 33.36 16.96
CA ASN A 314 -16.26 32.73 18.25
C ASN A 314 -15.28 31.65 18.66
N GLU A 315 -14.31 31.29 17.78
CA GLU A 315 -13.23 30.35 18.10
C GLU A 315 -12.16 31.04 18.96
N SER A 316 -11.64 30.33 19.95
CA SER A 316 -10.68 30.89 20.93
C SER A 316 -9.39 31.40 20.32
N SER A 317 -8.91 30.81 19.24
CA SER A 317 -7.69 31.22 18.54
C SER A 317 -7.90 32.39 17.57
N PHE A 318 -9.13 32.67 17.16
CA PHE A 318 -9.43 33.73 16.16
C PHE A 318 -8.88 35.12 16.57
N PRO A 319 -9.15 35.67 17.78
CA PRO A 319 -8.66 36.98 18.15
C PRO A 319 -7.13 37.02 18.27
N LEU A 320 -6.49 35.91 18.60
CA LEU A 320 -5.03 35.80 18.68
C LEU A 320 -4.39 35.87 17.31
N ILE A 321 -4.93 35.13 16.32
CA ILE A 321 -4.46 35.16 14.95
C ILE A 321 -4.67 36.54 14.33
N GLN A 322 -5.86 37.14 14.51
CA GLN A 322 -6.12 38.52 14.02
C GLN A 322 -5.12 39.53 14.59
N LYS A 323 -4.79 39.42 15.86
CA LYS A 323 -3.81 40.29 16.54
C LYS A 323 -2.42 40.11 15.90
N ASP A 324 -1.98 38.86 15.68
CA ASP A 324 -0.67 38.57 15.07
C ASP A 324 -0.59 39.12 13.62
N LEU A 325 -1.71 39.12 12.90
CA LEU A 325 -1.83 39.73 11.57
C LEU A 325 -1.92 41.26 11.60
N GLY A 326 -2.08 41.90 12.76
CA GLY A 326 -2.30 43.32 12.90
C GLY A 326 -3.70 43.78 12.46
N ALA A 327 -4.68 42.87 12.46
CA ALA A 327 -6.05 43.11 12.06
C ALA A 327 -6.97 43.29 13.31
N ASP A 328 -8.12 43.90 13.10
CA ASP A 328 -9.13 44.14 14.14
C ASP A 328 -10.16 43.00 14.15
N SER A 329 -10.10 42.16 15.16
CA SER A 329 -10.98 40.97 15.31
C SER A 329 -12.46 41.30 15.40
N THR A 330 -12.84 42.55 15.61
CA THR A 330 -14.24 43.00 15.71
C THR A 330 -14.87 43.34 14.35
N LYS A 331 -14.08 43.38 13.27
CA LYS A 331 -14.52 43.81 11.94
C LYS A 331 -14.94 42.68 11.01
N THR A 332 -14.71 41.42 11.38
CA THR A 332 -15.10 40.27 10.58
C THR A 332 -15.53 39.12 11.47
N ASP A 333 -16.53 38.38 11.01
CA ASP A 333 -17.02 37.19 11.71
C ASP A 333 -16.33 35.90 11.26
N THR A 334 -15.52 35.99 10.23
CA THR A 334 -14.76 34.86 9.64
C THR A 334 -13.38 35.29 9.17
N LEU A 335 -12.41 34.39 9.29
CA LEU A 335 -11.07 34.49 8.74
C LEU A 335 -10.87 33.35 7.74
N ALA A 336 -10.64 33.68 6.47
CA ALA A 336 -10.24 32.68 5.49
C ALA A 336 -8.80 32.21 5.78
N LEU A 337 -8.60 30.88 5.86
CA LEU A 337 -7.30 30.27 6.17
C LEU A 337 -6.49 30.01 4.88
N ASN A 338 -6.03 31.09 4.24
CA ASN A 338 -5.15 30.97 3.11
C ASN A 338 -3.70 30.67 3.56
N LEU A 339 -3.34 29.39 3.65
CA LEU A 339 -2.01 28.96 4.09
C LEU A 339 -0.89 29.24 3.06
N MET A 340 -1.16 29.96 1.96
CA MET A 340 -0.14 30.58 1.10
C MET A 340 0.35 31.93 1.66
N ASP A 341 -0.38 32.56 2.57
CA ASP A 341 0.10 33.69 3.34
C ASP A 341 0.98 33.20 4.49
N ARG A 342 2.29 33.47 4.40
CA ARG A 342 3.29 32.99 5.36
C ARG A 342 3.02 33.46 6.80
N LYS A 343 2.54 34.73 6.98
CA LYS A 343 2.23 35.23 8.34
C LYS A 343 1.01 34.56 8.92
N LEU A 344 -0.03 34.39 8.10
CA LEU A 344 -1.24 33.67 8.51
C LEU A 344 -0.92 32.21 8.84
N ALA A 345 -0.20 31.51 7.98
CA ALA A 345 0.23 30.14 8.23
C ALA A 345 1.02 30.03 9.54
N SER A 346 2.03 30.90 9.74
CA SER A 346 2.82 30.92 10.97
C SER A 346 1.97 31.13 12.22
N SER A 347 1.05 32.11 12.18
CA SER A 347 0.16 32.36 13.32
C SER A 347 -0.83 31.21 13.54
N PHE A 348 -1.40 30.65 12.48
CA PHE A 348 -2.32 29.52 12.56
C PHE A 348 -1.66 28.28 13.17
N PHE A 349 -0.46 27.92 12.75
CA PHE A 349 0.29 26.80 13.35
C PHE A 349 0.58 27.08 14.83
N THR A 350 1.08 28.25 15.19
CA THR A 350 1.39 28.62 16.58
C THR A 350 0.15 28.68 17.48
N ARG A 351 -1.01 29.19 16.99
CA ARG A 351 -2.19 29.46 17.84
C ARG A 351 -3.18 28.32 17.86
N GLU A 352 -3.31 27.56 16.80
CA GLU A 352 -4.31 26.48 16.71
C GLU A 352 -3.67 25.11 16.63
N ILE A 353 -2.72 24.87 15.71
CA ILE A 353 -2.18 23.53 15.50
C ILE A 353 -1.33 23.08 16.69
N ASP A 354 -0.50 23.97 17.28
CA ASP A 354 0.23 23.64 18.50
C ASP A 354 -0.72 23.31 19.65
N LYS A 355 -1.84 24.04 19.81
CA LYS A 355 -2.88 23.75 20.80
C LYS A 355 -3.49 22.36 20.62
N MET A 356 -3.70 21.93 19.38
CA MET A 356 -4.22 20.59 19.09
C MET A 356 -3.21 19.52 19.51
N TYR A 357 -1.94 19.68 19.16
CA TYR A 357 -0.90 18.72 19.56
C TYR A 357 -0.65 18.69 21.07
N ASP A 358 -0.73 19.83 21.74
CA ASP A 358 -0.63 19.93 23.22
C ASP A 358 -1.77 19.15 23.91
N LEU A 359 -2.94 19.05 23.26
CA LEU A 359 -4.05 18.23 23.74
C LEU A 359 -3.78 16.73 23.61
N GLY A 360 -2.94 16.31 22.64
CA GLY A 360 -2.53 14.93 22.48
C GLY A 360 -2.77 14.33 21.09
N TRP A 361 -3.00 15.13 20.06
CA TRP A 361 -3.12 14.62 18.68
C TRP A 361 -1.83 13.93 18.23
N ASP A 362 -1.95 12.76 17.56
CA ASP A 362 -0.80 12.05 17.01
C ASP A 362 -0.45 12.54 15.62
N PHE A 363 -1.46 12.81 14.80
CA PHE A 363 -1.37 13.39 13.46
C PHE A 363 -2.70 14.06 13.10
N LEU A 364 -2.77 14.70 11.93
CA LEU A 364 -3.94 15.47 11.53
C LEU A 364 -4.46 14.99 10.17
N TRP A 365 -5.76 15.18 9.94
CA TRP A 365 -6.46 14.86 8.70
C TRP A 365 -7.07 16.13 8.10
N ASP A 366 -6.57 16.55 6.94
CA ASP A 366 -7.15 17.61 6.12
C ASP A 366 -8.12 16.99 5.10
N ASP A 367 -9.41 17.14 5.39
CA ASP A 367 -10.48 16.55 4.58
C ASP A 367 -11.00 17.49 3.49
N ASN A 368 -10.67 18.78 3.56
CA ASN A 368 -11.15 19.75 2.60
C ASN A 368 -10.15 19.99 1.46
N GLY A 369 -10.57 19.72 0.24
CA GLY A 369 -9.76 19.98 -0.95
C GLY A 369 -9.68 21.46 -1.31
N ALA A 370 -8.45 21.98 -1.47
CA ALA A 370 -8.20 23.27 -2.10
C ALA A 370 -7.76 23.01 -3.55
N TYR A 371 -8.53 23.49 -4.51
CA TYR A 371 -8.41 23.01 -5.89
C TYR A 371 -7.80 24.01 -6.89
N ALA A 372 -7.52 25.23 -6.47
CA ALA A 372 -7.02 26.28 -7.37
C ALA A 372 -5.56 26.64 -7.07
N SER A 373 -4.70 26.55 -8.08
CA SER A 373 -3.35 27.10 -7.99
C SER A 373 -3.41 28.62 -7.83
N PRO A 374 -2.67 29.21 -6.86
CA PRO A 374 -2.56 30.64 -6.75
C PRO A 374 -1.91 31.24 -8.00
N ALA A 375 -2.34 32.43 -8.40
CA ALA A 375 -1.75 33.11 -9.55
C ALA A 375 -0.23 33.38 -9.39
N GLU A 376 0.24 33.53 -8.15
CA GLU A 376 1.65 33.74 -7.81
C GLU A 376 2.52 32.50 -8.00
N TYR A 377 1.90 31.30 -7.94
CA TYR A 377 2.58 30.01 -8.04
C TYR A 377 1.84 29.09 -9.02
N PRO A 378 1.85 29.41 -10.32
CA PRO A 378 1.15 28.63 -11.31
C PRO A 378 1.71 27.19 -11.36
N GLY A 379 0.79 26.20 -11.43
CA GLY A 379 1.16 24.79 -11.51
C GLY A 379 1.40 24.08 -10.17
N ILE A 380 1.21 24.77 -9.03
CA ILE A 380 1.21 24.13 -7.71
C ILE A 380 -0.22 23.69 -7.35
N ASP A 381 -0.36 22.47 -6.84
CA ASP A 381 -1.59 22.05 -6.17
C ASP A 381 -1.60 22.55 -4.74
N MET A 382 -2.69 23.22 -4.33
CA MET A 382 -2.82 23.76 -2.97
C MET A 382 -2.89 22.66 -1.91
N ASN A 383 -3.43 21.48 -2.28
CA ASN A 383 -3.44 20.34 -1.38
C ASN A 383 -2.01 19.87 -1.11
N LEU A 384 -1.17 19.75 -2.17
CA LEU A 384 0.24 19.39 -2.00
C LEU A 384 0.98 20.33 -1.05
N TRP A 385 0.73 21.64 -1.16
CA TRP A 385 1.34 22.62 -0.26
C TRP A 385 0.89 22.46 1.19
N ARG A 386 -0.43 22.30 1.40
CA ARG A 386 -1.00 22.09 2.75
C ARG A 386 -0.49 20.80 3.36
N GLU A 387 -0.52 19.70 2.62
CA GLU A 387 -0.04 18.39 3.06
C GLU A 387 1.44 18.45 3.47
N ARG A 388 2.27 19.15 2.68
CA ARG A 388 3.67 19.40 3.06
C ARG A 388 3.77 20.10 4.41
N LEU A 389 3.03 21.19 4.60
CA LEU A 389 3.11 21.97 5.84
C LEU A 389 2.75 21.12 7.07
N PHE A 390 1.65 20.36 7.00
CA PHE A 390 1.20 19.53 8.12
C PHE A 390 2.09 18.32 8.36
N PHE A 391 2.57 17.68 7.28
CA PHE A 391 3.45 16.54 7.39
C PHE A 391 4.81 16.93 8.00
N GLU A 392 5.40 18.01 7.54
CA GLU A 392 6.68 18.51 8.05
C GLU A 392 6.55 19.07 9.47
N ASP A 393 5.41 19.69 9.82
CA ASP A 393 5.12 20.10 11.20
C ASP A 393 5.05 18.88 12.13
N ASN A 394 4.39 17.81 11.72
CA ASN A 394 4.35 16.57 12.49
C ASN A 394 5.75 15.96 12.67
N ALA A 395 6.60 16.00 11.62
CA ALA A 395 8.00 15.58 11.69
C ALA A 395 8.85 16.45 12.63
N ALA A 396 8.67 17.77 12.61
CA ALA A 396 9.39 18.71 13.47
C ALA A 396 9.14 18.48 14.96
N ARG A 397 8.06 17.77 15.32
CA ARG A 397 7.74 17.36 16.69
C ARG A 397 8.53 16.13 17.17
N GLY A 398 9.49 15.64 16.38
CA GLY A 398 10.34 14.50 16.72
C GLY A 398 9.60 13.15 16.65
N LYS A 399 8.51 13.09 15.92
CA LYS A 399 7.74 11.87 15.63
C LYS A 399 8.07 11.38 14.22
N ARG A 400 7.87 10.07 13.94
CA ARG A 400 7.77 9.60 12.56
C ARG A 400 6.47 10.17 11.99
N PRO A 401 6.56 11.00 10.94
CA PRO A 401 5.41 11.79 10.51
C PRO A 401 4.33 10.95 9.84
N LEU A 402 3.10 11.39 10.03
CA LEU A 402 1.90 10.89 9.38
C LEU A 402 0.94 12.04 9.14
N TYR A 403 0.26 12.01 8.03
CA TYR A 403 -0.77 12.96 7.65
C TYR A 403 -1.83 12.23 6.81
N LEU A 404 -3.08 12.63 6.88
CA LEU A 404 -4.15 12.12 6.03
C LEU A 404 -4.68 13.24 5.16
N GLY A 405 -4.58 13.08 3.82
CA GLY A 405 -4.90 14.13 2.87
C GLY A 405 -5.57 13.64 1.59
N ARG A 406 -5.73 14.54 0.62
CA ARG A 406 -6.48 14.32 -0.62
C ARG A 406 -5.64 14.34 -1.90
N TYR A 407 -4.34 14.59 -1.81
CA TYR A 407 -3.46 14.66 -2.98
C TYR A 407 -2.34 13.62 -2.88
N GLY A 408 -2.16 12.83 -3.91
CA GLY A 408 -1.15 11.77 -3.98
C GLY A 408 -0.32 11.82 -5.27
N GLY A 409 -0.27 12.97 -5.94
CA GLY A 409 0.46 13.13 -7.20
C GLY A 409 1.97 13.23 -7.03
N LEU A 410 2.65 13.51 -8.15
CA LEU A 410 4.10 13.66 -8.16
C LEU A 410 4.51 14.81 -7.23
N GLY A 411 5.42 14.51 -6.31
CA GLY A 411 5.80 15.40 -5.20
C GLY A 411 5.02 15.11 -3.91
N GLY A 412 3.72 14.79 -4.00
CA GLY A 412 2.87 14.44 -2.86
C GLY A 412 3.14 13.05 -2.28
N HIS A 413 3.78 12.17 -3.03
CA HIS A 413 4.19 10.84 -2.55
C HIS A 413 5.05 10.88 -1.27
N ARG A 414 5.64 12.02 -0.96
CA ARG A 414 6.41 12.26 0.27
C ARG A 414 5.56 12.52 1.51
N TYR A 415 4.26 12.76 1.36
CA TYR A 415 3.37 13.21 2.44
C TYR A 415 2.16 12.27 2.62
N PRO A 416 2.40 10.94 2.79
CA PRO A 416 1.29 10.00 2.96
C PRO A 416 0.59 10.18 4.32
N VAL A 417 -0.62 9.73 4.39
CA VAL A 417 -1.39 8.84 3.54
C VAL A 417 -2.56 9.60 2.91
N GLY A 418 -3.06 9.14 1.76
CA GLY A 418 -4.28 9.64 1.18
C GLY A 418 -5.50 8.75 1.47
N PHE A 419 -6.70 9.25 1.15
CA PHE A 419 -7.92 8.45 1.12
C PHE A 419 -8.68 8.63 -0.20
N SER A 420 -9.47 7.63 -0.57
CA SER A 420 -10.05 7.55 -1.90
C SER A 420 -11.21 8.51 -2.19
N GLY A 421 -11.68 9.25 -1.16
CA GLY A 421 -12.78 10.21 -1.27
C GLY A 421 -14.15 9.63 -0.94
N ASP A 422 -15.19 10.46 -1.04
CA ASP A 422 -16.56 10.20 -0.63
C ASP A 422 -17.32 9.38 -1.68
N THR A 423 -17.00 8.09 -1.79
CA THR A 423 -17.60 7.20 -2.77
C THR A 423 -18.93 6.61 -2.31
N PHE A 424 -19.77 6.16 -3.26
CA PHE A 424 -20.99 5.44 -2.89
C PHE A 424 -20.70 4.00 -2.45
N ALA A 425 -21.46 3.54 -1.46
CA ALA A 425 -21.46 2.16 -1.00
C ALA A 425 -22.13 1.26 -2.03
N SER A 426 -21.37 0.79 -3.00
CA SER A 426 -21.86 -0.04 -4.10
C SER A 426 -20.79 -1.03 -4.59
N TRP A 427 -21.22 -2.07 -5.30
CA TRP A 427 -20.32 -3.05 -5.91
C TRP A 427 -19.45 -2.42 -6.99
N GLU A 428 -20.01 -1.51 -7.80
CA GLU A 428 -19.28 -0.76 -8.84
C GLU A 428 -18.19 0.12 -8.23
N SER A 429 -18.44 0.66 -7.03
CA SER A 429 -17.42 1.43 -6.31
C SER A 429 -16.32 0.53 -5.77
N LEU A 430 -16.64 -0.66 -5.24
CA LEU A 430 -15.63 -1.63 -4.83
C LEU A 430 -14.74 -2.03 -6.03
N GLU A 431 -15.34 -2.37 -7.16
CA GLU A 431 -14.61 -2.68 -8.40
C GLU A 431 -13.68 -1.53 -8.81
N PHE A 432 -14.17 -0.30 -8.85
CA PHE A 432 -13.33 0.85 -9.20
C PHE A 432 -12.20 1.08 -8.17
N GLN A 433 -12.46 0.87 -6.89
CA GLN A 433 -11.45 1.07 -5.85
C GLN A 433 -10.28 0.08 -5.93
N THR A 434 -10.47 -1.11 -6.49
CA THR A 434 -9.33 -2.01 -6.74
C THR A 434 -8.42 -1.44 -7.83
N VAL A 435 -8.97 -0.88 -8.92
CA VAL A 435 -8.22 -0.19 -9.97
C VAL A 435 -7.57 1.10 -9.45
N TYR A 436 -8.29 1.85 -8.63
CA TYR A 436 -7.79 3.04 -7.96
C TYR A 436 -6.53 2.71 -7.12
N ASN A 437 -6.59 1.63 -6.35
CA ASN A 437 -5.48 1.16 -5.53
C ASN A 437 -4.25 0.75 -6.36
N THR A 438 -4.43 -0.01 -7.43
CA THR A 438 -3.33 -0.48 -8.28
C THR A 438 -2.66 0.65 -9.04
N THR A 439 -3.43 1.59 -9.60
CA THR A 439 -2.88 2.72 -10.38
C THR A 439 -2.18 3.76 -9.52
N SER A 440 -2.41 3.78 -8.20
CA SER A 440 -1.63 4.62 -7.28
C SER A 440 -0.13 4.30 -7.29
N ALA A 441 0.24 3.05 -7.60
CA ALA A 441 1.63 2.64 -7.76
C ALA A 441 2.36 3.42 -8.86
N ASN A 442 1.66 3.85 -9.91
CA ASN A 442 2.23 4.60 -11.03
C ASN A 442 2.59 6.06 -10.68
N VAL A 443 2.24 6.53 -9.50
CA VAL A 443 2.66 7.80 -8.92
C VAL A 443 3.40 7.61 -7.60
N GLY A 444 3.54 6.34 -7.15
CA GLY A 444 4.26 5.97 -5.95
C GLY A 444 3.61 6.47 -4.66
N PHE A 445 2.27 6.41 -4.56
CA PHE A 445 1.55 6.89 -3.39
C PHE A 445 0.80 5.80 -2.64
N LEU A 446 0.62 5.98 -1.33
CA LEU A 446 -0.12 5.08 -0.46
C LEU A 446 -1.50 5.68 -0.15
N TRP A 447 -2.55 4.96 -0.55
CA TRP A 447 -3.94 5.31 -0.28
C TRP A 447 -4.57 4.41 0.76
N THR A 448 -5.50 4.97 1.55
CA THR A 448 -6.52 4.22 2.28
C THR A 448 -7.85 4.30 1.54
N HIS A 449 -8.79 3.48 1.91
CA HIS A 449 -10.13 3.47 1.31
C HIS A 449 -11.18 3.66 2.41
N ASP A 450 -12.31 4.27 2.07
CA ASP A 450 -13.48 4.25 2.93
C ASP A 450 -14.14 2.87 2.82
N LEU A 451 -13.60 1.89 3.58
CA LEU A 451 -14.05 0.50 3.49
C LEU A 451 -15.56 0.40 3.67
N GLY A 452 -16.22 -0.19 2.68
CA GLY A 452 -17.67 -0.28 2.60
C GLY A 452 -18.33 0.86 1.80
N GLY A 453 -17.56 1.83 1.30
CA GLY A 453 -18.03 3.06 0.65
C GLY A 453 -18.48 4.11 1.67
N TYR A 454 -18.33 5.39 1.35
CA TYR A 454 -18.62 6.49 2.30
C TYR A 454 -20.11 6.69 2.51
N GLN A 455 -20.94 6.74 1.45
CA GLN A 455 -22.36 7.09 1.50
C GLN A 455 -23.24 6.13 0.69
N LEU A 456 -24.51 6.02 1.08
CA LEU A 456 -25.57 5.45 0.26
C LEU A 456 -26.06 6.50 -0.74
N GLU A 457 -27.13 6.16 -1.52
CA GLU A 457 -27.72 7.11 -2.44
C GLU A 457 -27.95 8.47 -1.76
N TRP A 458 -27.68 9.55 -2.51
CA TRP A 458 -27.91 10.91 -2.01
C TRP A 458 -29.35 11.07 -1.51
N TRP A 459 -29.51 11.63 -0.31
CA TRP A 459 -30.82 11.88 0.24
C TRP A 459 -31.62 12.83 -0.66
N ASP A 460 -32.66 12.28 -1.29
CA ASP A 460 -33.66 13.05 -2.04
C ASP A 460 -34.85 13.29 -1.11
N PRO A 461 -35.08 14.56 -0.64
CA PRO A 461 -36.17 14.86 0.27
C PRO A 461 -37.57 14.60 -0.36
N SER A 462 -37.64 14.39 -1.66
CA SER A 462 -38.89 14.03 -2.35
C SER A 462 -39.23 12.55 -2.28
N LYS A 463 -38.27 11.67 -1.84
CA LYS A 463 -38.50 10.23 -1.72
C LYS A 463 -38.87 9.83 -0.28
N PRO A 464 -39.83 8.92 -0.10
CA PRO A 464 -40.13 8.38 1.21
C PRO A 464 -38.93 7.65 1.83
N LEU A 465 -38.68 7.82 3.13
CA LEU A 465 -37.66 7.09 3.91
C LEU A 465 -37.74 5.56 3.77
N ALA A 466 -38.94 5.01 3.49
CA ALA A 466 -39.15 3.57 3.25
C ALA A 466 -38.48 3.04 1.96
N GLN A 467 -37.98 3.91 1.11
CA GLN A 467 -37.23 3.53 -0.12
C GLN A 467 -35.72 3.61 0.05
N THR A 468 -35.24 3.81 1.29
CA THR A 468 -33.80 3.81 1.54
C THR A 468 -33.22 2.42 1.33
N THR A 469 -32.23 2.30 0.50
CA THR A 469 -31.48 1.06 0.27
C THR A 469 -30.88 0.59 1.61
N ARG A 470 -31.18 -0.66 1.98
CA ARG A 470 -30.56 -1.29 3.16
C ARG A 470 -29.09 -1.51 2.85
N TYR A 471 -28.23 -1.22 3.82
CA TYR A 471 -26.80 -1.46 3.70
C TYR A 471 -26.49 -2.96 3.53
N ASP A 472 -25.69 -3.30 2.53
CA ASP A 472 -25.39 -4.68 2.14
C ASP A 472 -24.24 -5.25 3.00
N SER A 473 -24.54 -6.31 3.78
CA SER A 473 -23.57 -6.98 4.65
C SER A 473 -22.46 -7.70 3.86
N GLU A 474 -22.79 -8.25 2.69
CA GLU A 474 -21.79 -8.92 1.84
C GLU A 474 -20.84 -7.89 1.20
N LEU A 475 -21.36 -6.76 0.74
CA LEU A 475 -20.55 -5.67 0.23
C LEU A 475 -19.55 -5.19 1.29
N LEU A 476 -20.00 -4.98 2.54
CA LEU A 476 -19.11 -4.61 3.64
C LEU A 476 -18.01 -5.64 3.84
N LEU A 477 -18.37 -6.92 3.91
CA LEU A 477 -17.41 -8.01 4.06
C LEU A 477 -16.35 -8.01 2.94
N ARG A 478 -16.76 -7.89 1.67
CA ARG A 478 -15.82 -7.90 0.53
C ARG A 478 -14.91 -6.68 0.53
N TRP A 479 -15.39 -5.53 0.98
CA TRP A 479 -14.56 -4.37 1.22
C TRP A 479 -13.52 -4.62 2.32
N PHE A 480 -13.89 -5.26 3.44
CA PHE A 480 -12.93 -5.60 4.50
C PHE A 480 -11.91 -6.65 4.07
N GLN A 481 -12.30 -7.61 3.24
CA GLN A 481 -11.38 -8.59 2.67
C GLN A 481 -10.39 -7.94 1.68
N PHE A 482 -10.86 -6.99 0.86
CA PHE A 482 -9.98 -6.15 0.04
C PHE A 482 -9.04 -5.32 0.93
N GLY A 483 -9.58 -4.63 1.93
CA GLY A 483 -8.79 -3.83 2.88
C GLY A 483 -7.74 -4.62 3.64
N ALA A 484 -8.01 -5.89 3.98
CA ALA A 484 -7.04 -6.76 4.66
C ALA A 484 -5.78 -7.05 3.84
N LEU A 485 -5.84 -6.88 2.53
CA LEU A 485 -4.74 -7.04 1.58
C LEU A 485 -4.34 -5.69 0.93
N THR A 486 -4.48 -4.61 1.69
CA THR A 486 -3.92 -3.29 1.43
C THR A 486 -3.01 -2.88 2.61
N PRO A 487 -2.13 -1.89 2.46
CA PRO A 487 -1.19 -1.54 3.54
C PRO A 487 -1.85 -1.06 4.83
N ALA A 488 -3.02 -0.40 4.77
CA ALA A 488 -3.74 0.11 5.93
C ALA A 488 -5.25 -0.03 5.74
N MET A 489 -5.96 -0.38 6.81
CA MET A 489 -7.42 -0.51 6.80
C MET A 489 -8.05 0.71 7.43
N ARG A 490 -8.95 1.39 6.74
CA ARG A 490 -9.70 2.52 7.28
C ARG A 490 -11.18 2.40 6.95
N ASN A 491 -12.02 2.36 7.97
CA ASN A 491 -13.45 2.37 7.82
C ASN A 491 -13.95 3.81 8.07
N GLN A 492 -14.60 4.41 7.09
CA GLN A 492 -15.18 5.76 7.17
C GLN A 492 -16.58 5.77 6.56
N THR A 493 -17.50 6.56 7.11
CA THR A 493 -18.86 6.64 6.59
C THR A 493 -19.50 8.01 6.85
N ALA A 494 -20.44 8.38 5.99
CA ALA A 494 -21.26 9.57 6.09
C ALA A 494 -22.24 9.50 7.29
N LYS A 495 -22.74 10.65 7.69
CA LYS A 495 -23.78 10.83 8.72
C LYS A 495 -25.16 10.41 8.20
N GLN A 496 -25.28 9.15 7.79
CA GLN A 496 -26.52 8.55 7.30
C GLN A 496 -26.95 7.43 8.23
N ILE A 497 -28.16 7.52 8.77
CA ILE A 497 -28.69 6.62 9.79
C ILE A 497 -28.83 5.16 9.32
N SER A 498 -28.95 4.96 8.01
CA SER A 498 -29.09 3.65 7.37
C SER A 498 -27.75 2.96 7.07
N ILE A 499 -26.62 3.66 7.25
CA ILE A 499 -25.30 3.07 7.13
C ILE A 499 -24.81 2.66 8.52
N TYR A 500 -24.44 1.40 8.66
CA TYR A 500 -23.79 0.88 9.85
C TYR A 500 -22.70 -0.08 9.44
N LYS A 501 -21.48 0.21 9.86
CA LYS A 501 -20.26 -0.54 9.50
C LYS A 501 -19.60 -1.20 10.70
N TYR A 502 -20.27 -1.23 11.83
CA TYR A 502 -19.81 -2.03 12.96
C TYR A 502 -20.04 -3.50 12.67
N PRO A 503 -18.99 -4.35 12.67
CA PRO A 503 -19.15 -5.77 12.38
C PRO A 503 -20.25 -6.46 13.21
N TRP A 504 -20.36 -6.12 14.50
CA TRP A 504 -21.36 -6.69 15.43
C TRP A 504 -22.82 -6.27 15.15
N MET A 505 -23.08 -5.36 14.23
CA MET A 505 -24.43 -4.97 13.78
C MET A 505 -24.89 -5.80 12.57
N HIS A 506 -24.04 -6.68 12.05
CA HIS A 506 -24.34 -7.55 10.91
C HIS A 506 -24.65 -8.97 11.36
N PRO A 507 -25.32 -9.80 10.52
CA PRO A 507 -25.53 -11.22 10.83
C PRO A 507 -24.22 -11.92 11.19
N TYR A 508 -24.30 -12.89 12.10
CA TYR A 508 -23.13 -13.55 12.72
C TYR A 508 -22.09 -14.04 11.72
N GLU A 509 -22.51 -14.62 10.60
CA GLU A 509 -21.59 -15.11 9.55
C GLU A 509 -20.75 -14.00 8.93
N TYR A 510 -21.33 -12.83 8.71
CA TYR A 510 -20.61 -11.66 8.18
C TYR A 510 -19.73 -11.02 9.26
N CYS A 511 -20.25 -10.87 10.47
CA CYS A 511 -19.49 -10.37 11.59
C CYS A 511 -18.20 -11.16 11.82
N THR A 512 -18.31 -12.49 11.88
CA THR A 512 -17.16 -13.37 12.08
C THR A 512 -16.15 -13.24 10.95
N ALA A 513 -16.60 -13.27 9.69
CA ALA A 513 -15.71 -13.17 8.53
C ALA A 513 -15.01 -11.79 8.43
N ILE A 514 -15.69 -10.70 8.81
CA ILE A 514 -15.06 -9.36 8.89
C ILE A 514 -14.01 -9.33 10.00
N CYS A 515 -14.33 -9.84 11.20
CA CYS A 515 -13.37 -9.92 12.31
C CYS A 515 -12.12 -10.75 11.92
N ASP A 516 -12.31 -11.86 11.22
CA ASP A 516 -11.21 -12.71 10.77
C ASP A 516 -10.35 -12.01 9.70
N ALA A 517 -10.96 -11.24 8.79
CA ALA A 517 -10.23 -10.44 7.81
C ALA A 517 -9.35 -9.36 8.49
N VAL A 518 -9.88 -8.67 9.52
CA VAL A 518 -9.09 -7.68 10.27
C VAL A 518 -7.95 -8.36 11.04
N ARG A 519 -8.19 -9.47 11.73
CA ARG A 519 -7.12 -10.22 12.44
C ARG A 519 -6.05 -10.75 11.47
N PHE A 520 -6.47 -11.18 10.28
CA PHE A 520 -5.55 -11.65 9.25
C PHE A 520 -4.62 -10.53 8.77
N HIS A 521 -5.15 -9.32 8.60
CA HIS A 521 -4.33 -8.14 8.29
C HIS A 521 -3.26 -7.88 9.36
N TYR A 522 -3.62 -7.99 10.64
CA TYR A 522 -2.67 -7.86 11.74
C TYR A 522 -1.64 -8.99 11.74
N ALA A 523 -2.07 -10.21 11.47
CA ALA A 523 -1.15 -11.33 11.32
C ALA A 523 -0.13 -11.11 10.19
N LEU A 524 -0.53 -10.49 9.07
CA LEU A 524 0.35 -10.16 7.95
C LEU A 524 1.26 -8.95 8.20
N ASN A 525 1.14 -8.25 9.34
CA ASN A 525 1.89 -7.00 9.55
C ASN A 525 3.42 -7.13 9.41
N PRO A 526 4.11 -8.20 9.86
CA PRO A 526 5.55 -8.36 9.63
C PRO A 526 5.91 -8.39 8.13
N TYR A 527 5.06 -8.99 7.31
CA TYR A 527 5.20 -8.99 5.85
C TYR A 527 4.95 -7.60 5.27
N ILE A 528 3.81 -6.96 5.61
CA ILE A 528 3.42 -5.62 5.15
C ILE A 528 4.50 -4.58 5.48
N TYR A 529 4.99 -4.60 6.72
CA TYR A 529 5.97 -3.64 7.21
C TYR A 529 7.33 -3.80 6.53
N SER A 530 7.73 -5.05 6.26
CA SER A 530 8.96 -5.34 5.50
C SER A 530 8.85 -4.89 4.04
N GLN A 531 7.69 -5.09 3.39
CA GLN A 531 7.43 -4.62 2.03
C GLN A 531 7.34 -3.09 1.94
N SER A 532 6.84 -2.44 3.00
CA SER A 532 6.83 -0.97 3.09
C SER A 532 8.24 -0.38 3.21
N ARG A 533 9.17 -1.09 3.86
CA ARG A 533 10.59 -0.73 3.83
C ARG A 533 11.17 -0.81 2.42
N GLU A 534 10.80 -1.81 1.66
CA GLU A 534 11.22 -1.92 0.27
C GLU A 534 10.63 -0.79 -0.60
N THR A 535 9.36 -0.40 -0.33
CA THR A 535 8.76 0.78 -0.96
C THR A 535 9.59 2.04 -0.72
N TYR A 536 10.02 2.29 0.51
CA TYR A 536 10.91 3.39 0.84
C TYR A 536 12.25 3.34 0.06
N GLU A 537 12.85 2.14 -0.07
CA GLU A 537 14.15 1.94 -0.71
C GLU A 537 14.08 1.98 -2.26
N THR A 538 12.90 1.72 -2.85
CA THR A 538 12.76 1.51 -4.31
C THR A 538 11.71 2.37 -5.01
N GLY A 539 10.79 2.98 -4.27
CA GLY A 539 9.61 3.67 -4.82
C GLY A 539 8.49 2.73 -5.30
N VAL A 540 8.68 1.40 -5.21
CA VAL A 540 7.69 0.42 -5.67
C VAL A 540 6.66 0.18 -4.57
N ALA A 541 5.40 0.53 -4.82
CA ALA A 541 4.33 0.39 -3.85
C ALA A 541 4.06 -1.09 -3.45
N VAL A 542 3.52 -1.29 -2.23
CA VAL A 542 3.14 -2.62 -1.74
C VAL A 542 2.05 -3.24 -2.62
N CYS A 543 1.00 -2.47 -2.96
CA CYS A 543 0.00 -2.87 -3.96
C CYS A 543 0.43 -2.35 -5.33
N ARG A 544 0.68 -3.25 -6.27
CA ARG A 544 1.20 -2.88 -7.59
C ARG A 544 0.58 -3.71 -8.71
N PRO A 545 0.34 -3.11 -9.88
CA PRO A 545 -0.28 -3.79 -11.01
C PRO A 545 0.61 -4.91 -11.55
N LEU A 546 -0.02 -5.90 -12.18
CA LEU A 546 0.64 -7.10 -12.70
C LEU A 546 1.75 -6.81 -13.71
N TYR A 547 1.59 -5.78 -14.53
CA TYR A 547 2.59 -5.42 -15.55
C TYR A 547 3.94 -4.96 -14.98
N TYR A 548 4.06 -4.72 -13.66
CA TYR A 548 5.37 -4.47 -13.05
C TYR A 548 6.23 -5.73 -13.01
N GLU A 549 5.60 -6.90 -12.89
CA GLU A 549 6.27 -8.20 -12.87
C GLU A 549 6.28 -8.86 -14.25
N TRP A 550 5.19 -8.72 -15.01
CA TRP A 550 4.97 -9.34 -16.32
C TRP A 550 4.74 -8.31 -17.43
N PRO A 551 5.72 -7.42 -17.73
CA PRO A 551 5.52 -6.33 -18.69
C PRO A 551 5.38 -6.78 -20.14
N ALA A 552 5.73 -8.03 -20.46
CA ALA A 552 5.57 -8.64 -21.80
C ALA A 552 4.22 -9.35 -21.97
N ASP A 553 3.46 -9.52 -20.90
CA ASP A 553 2.17 -10.19 -20.90
C ASP A 553 1.06 -9.15 -21.10
N GLU A 554 0.29 -9.26 -22.20
CA GLU A 554 -0.81 -8.35 -22.49
C GLU A 554 -1.97 -8.49 -21.50
N GLU A 555 -2.22 -9.67 -20.94
CA GLU A 555 -3.25 -9.89 -19.92
C GLU A 555 -2.94 -9.12 -18.62
N ALA A 556 -1.67 -8.89 -18.31
CA ALA A 556 -1.27 -8.09 -17.15
C ALA A 556 -1.71 -6.62 -17.23
N TYR A 557 -2.11 -6.13 -18.41
CA TYR A 557 -2.63 -4.77 -18.61
C TYR A 557 -4.16 -4.70 -18.68
N SER A 558 -4.83 -5.83 -18.87
CA SER A 558 -6.30 -5.89 -19.00
C SER A 558 -7.01 -6.22 -17.68
N HIS A 559 -6.27 -6.75 -16.69
CA HIS A 559 -6.79 -7.13 -15.37
C HIS A 559 -6.35 -6.09 -14.30
N ASP A 560 -6.80 -4.85 -14.48
CA ASP A 560 -6.31 -3.66 -13.77
C ASP A 560 -6.74 -3.60 -12.28
N GLY A 561 -7.73 -4.38 -11.86
CA GLY A 561 -8.15 -4.55 -10.45
C GLY A 561 -7.43 -5.67 -9.70
N GLU A 562 -6.64 -6.50 -10.40
CA GLU A 562 -5.83 -7.57 -9.83
C GLU A 562 -4.41 -7.05 -9.55
N TYR A 563 -3.76 -7.51 -8.46
CA TYR A 563 -2.49 -6.91 -8.06
C TYR A 563 -1.56 -7.85 -7.31
N MET A 564 -0.28 -7.52 -7.33
CA MET A 564 0.69 -8.06 -6.39
C MET A 564 0.64 -7.25 -5.09
N PHE A 565 0.50 -7.96 -3.97
CA PHE A 565 0.64 -7.43 -2.62
C PHE A 565 2.02 -7.82 -2.07
N GLY A 566 2.98 -6.90 -2.20
CA GLY A 566 4.39 -7.19 -2.04
C GLY A 566 4.92 -8.15 -3.12
N ASP A 567 6.04 -8.81 -2.84
CA ASP A 567 6.72 -9.65 -3.83
C ASP A 567 6.11 -11.04 -4.02
N ASN A 568 5.39 -11.53 -3.00
CA ASN A 568 5.07 -12.95 -2.89
C ASN A 568 3.58 -13.29 -2.98
N VAL A 569 2.70 -12.28 -2.92
CA VAL A 569 1.25 -12.49 -2.84
C VAL A 569 0.55 -11.85 -4.02
N PHE A 570 -0.27 -12.63 -4.74
CA PHE A 570 -1.20 -12.15 -5.76
C PHE A 570 -2.61 -12.11 -5.19
N VAL A 571 -3.37 -11.08 -5.53
CA VAL A 571 -4.73 -10.83 -5.05
C VAL A 571 -5.66 -10.51 -6.21
N ALA A 572 -6.83 -11.16 -6.24
CA ALA A 572 -7.90 -10.90 -7.20
C ALA A 572 -9.22 -10.63 -6.43
N PRO A 573 -9.51 -9.38 -6.01
CA PRO A 573 -10.63 -9.09 -5.12
C PRO A 573 -11.99 -9.48 -5.72
N ILE A 574 -12.89 -10.03 -4.89
CA ILE A 574 -14.27 -10.31 -5.29
C ILE A 574 -15.05 -8.99 -5.26
N THR A 575 -15.47 -8.50 -6.42
CA THR A 575 -16.15 -7.22 -6.62
C THR A 575 -17.61 -7.36 -7.06
N ALA A 576 -18.16 -8.56 -6.98
CA ALA A 576 -19.56 -8.85 -7.33
C ALA A 576 -20.25 -9.68 -6.23
N PRO A 577 -21.55 -9.50 -6.02
CA PRO A 577 -22.30 -10.29 -5.03
C PRO A 577 -22.41 -11.74 -5.46
N ARG A 578 -22.43 -12.67 -4.48
CA ARG A 578 -22.65 -14.09 -4.73
C ARG A 578 -24.08 -14.42 -5.23
N GLY A 579 -25.02 -13.48 -5.10
CA GLY A 579 -26.42 -13.68 -5.47
C GLY A 579 -27.12 -14.68 -4.53
N GLU A 580 -27.91 -15.58 -5.12
CA GLU A 580 -28.58 -16.64 -4.38
C GLU A 580 -27.69 -17.85 -4.08
N SER A 581 -26.47 -17.88 -4.66
CA SER A 581 -25.48 -18.93 -4.40
C SER A 581 -24.90 -18.79 -2.99
N ARG A 582 -24.51 -19.92 -2.40
CA ARG A 582 -23.75 -19.92 -1.15
C ARG A 582 -22.29 -19.56 -1.36
N LEU A 583 -21.77 -19.80 -2.55
CA LEU A 583 -20.40 -19.52 -2.95
C LEU A 583 -20.38 -18.39 -4.00
N SER A 584 -19.42 -17.49 -3.88
CA SER A 584 -19.13 -16.52 -4.94
C SER A 584 -18.40 -17.22 -6.07
N HIS A 585 -18.87 -17.05 -7.31
CA HIS A 585 -18.15 -17.47 -8.50
C HIS A 585 -17.29 -16.30 -8.98
N HIS A 586 -16.00 -16.51 -9.11
CA HIS A 586 -15.07 -15.45 -9.44
C HIS A 586 -14.11 -15.86 -10.56
N LYS A 587 -13.98 -14.99 -11.57
CA LYS A 587 -13.04 -15.13 -12.69
C LYS A 587 -11.90 -14.15 -12.51
N PHE A 588 -10.68 -14.61 -12.78
CA PHE A 588 -9.47 -13.80 -12.66
C PHE A 588 -8.38 -14.39 -13.55
N TYR A 589 -7.37 -13.58 -13.86
CA TYR A 589 -6.17 -14.00 -14.57
C TYR A 589 -5.07 -14.29 -13.55
N LEU A 590 -4.59 -15.54 -13.49
CA LEU A 590 -3.44 -15.90 -12.66
C LEU A 590 -2.16 -15.76 -13.50
N PRO A 591 -1.24 -14.83 -13.16
CA PRO A 591 -0.06 -14.59 -13.97
C PRO A 591 0.91 -15.77 -13.97
N GLU A 592 1.83 -15.82 -14.95
CA GLU A 592 2.81 -16.89 -15.10
C GLU A 592 3.54 -17.21 -13.79
N GLY A 593 3.69 -18.50 -13.48
CA GLY A 593 4.31 -19.02 -12.25
C GLY A 593 3.51 -20.14 -11.63
N GLN A 594 4.01 -20.66 -10.50
CA GLN A 594 3.29 -21.62 -9.66
C GLN A 594 2.78 -20.91 -8.41
N TRP A 595 1.52 -21.16 -8.06
CA TRP A 595 0.80 -20.43 -7.03
C TRP A 595 0.07 -21.35 -6.07
N TYR A 596 0.19 -21.08 -4.79
CA TYR A 596 -0.55 -21.73 -3.72
C TYR A 596 -1.78 -20.90 -3.36
N GLU A 597 -2.98 -21.41 -3.60
CA GLU A 597 -4.22 -20.75 -3.18
C GLU A 597 -4.40 -20.85 -1.67
N TRP A 598 -4.41 -19.71 -0.99
CA TRP A 598 -4.37 -19.65 0.46
C TRP A 598 -5.55 -20.33 1.16
N CYS A 599 -6.77 -20.16 0.64
CA CYS A 599 -7.99 -20.71 1.26
C CYS A 599 -8.17 -22.21 1.00
N SER A 600 -7.85 -22.70 -0.18
CA SER A 600 -8.07 -24.11 -0.54
C SER A 600 -6.87 -25.02 -0.30
N GLY A 601 -5.66 -24.47 -0.32
CA GLY A 601 -4.42 -25.24 -0.32
C GLY A 601 -4.09 -25.89 -1.65
N SER A 602 -4.69 -25.43 -2.75
CA SER A 602 -4.41 -25.94 -4.10
C SER A 602 -3.19 -25.28 -4.71
N MET A 603 -2.38 -26.08 -5.43
CA MET A 603 -1.32 -25.57 -6.29
C MET A 603 -1.88 -25.34 -7.70
N LEU A 604 -1.68 -24.13 -8.23
CA LEU A 604 -2.16 -23.74 -9.56
C LEU A 604 -1.01 -23.28 -10.45
N GLU A 605 -1.09 -23.64 -11.74
CA GLU A 605 -0.19 -23.14 -12.77
C GLU A 605 -0.76 -21.85 -13.37
N GLY A 606 -0.01 -20.74 -13.28
CA GLY A 606 -0.40 -19.46 -13.84
C GLY A 606 -0.26 -19.36 -15.37
N GLY A 607 -0.34 -18.13 -15.88
CA GLY A 607 -0.35 -17.82 -17.32
C GLY A 607 -1.71 -18.06 -17.96
N ARG A 608 -2.81 -18.03 -17.21
CA ARG A 608 -4.17 -18.28 -17.72
C ARG A 608 -5.28 -17.79 -16.81
N GLU A 609 -6.49 -17.68 -17.36
CA GLU A 609 -7.70 -17.41 -16.57
C GLU A 609 -8.16 -18.64 -15.78
N TYR A 610 -8.75 -18.36 -14.63
CA TYR A 610 -9.44 -19.31 -13.76
C TYR A 610 -10.85 -18.83 -13.43
N GLU A 611 -11.76 -19.77 -13.21
CA GLU A 611 -13.03 -19.58 -12.54
C GLU A 611 -13.03 -20.44 -11.27
N ARG A 612 -13.12 -19.79 -10.09
CA ARG A 612 -13.08 -20.45 -8.79
C ARG A 612 -14.25 -20.04 -7.93
N THR A 613 -14.52 -20.81 -6.90
CA THR A 613 -15.63 -20.54 -5.95
C THR A 613 -15.10 -20.28 -4.56
N TYR A 614 -15.70 -19.28 -3.87
CA TYR A 614 -15.29 -18.82 -2.55
C TYR A 614 -16.47 -18.73 -1.59
N ALA A 615 -16.33 -19.26 -0.38
CA ALA A 615 -17.26 -19.03 0.72
C ALA A 615 -17.15 -17.57 1.23
N LEU A 616 -18.01 -17.17 2.16
CA LEU A 616 -18.01 -15.81 2.69
C LEU A 616 -16.69 -15.42 3.37
N ASP A 617 -16.09 -16.35 4.09
CA ASP A 617 -14.80 -16.15 4.78
C ASP A 617 -13.57 -16.49 3.92
N GLU A 618 -13.77 -16.77 2.64
CA GLU A 618 -12.73 -17.06 1.66
C GLU A 618 -12.62 -15.90 0.65
N TYR A 619 -11.41 -15.61 0.24
CA TYR A 619 -11.11 -14.60 -0.78
C TYR A 619 -9.88 -14.97 -1.60
N PRO A 620 -9.80 -14.51 -2.87
CA PRO A 620 -8.74 -14.90 -3.78
C PRO A 620 -7.40 -14.28 -3.38
N MET A 621 -6.60 -15.04 -2.66
CA MET A 621 -5.22 -14.75 -2.31
C MET A 621 -4.36 -15.94 -2.68
N TYR A 622 -3.29 -15.68 -3.39
CA TYR A 622 -2.37 -16.68 -3.91
C TYR A 622 -0.94 -16.33 -3.53
N VAL A 623 -0.20 -17.30 -3.06
CA VAL A 623 1.20 -17.12 -2.66
C VAL A 623 2.09 -17.83 -3.67
N LYS A 624 3.18 -17.21 -4.11
CA LYS A 624 4.17 -17.85 -5.00
C LYS A 624 4.67 -19.15 -4.37
N ALA A 625 4.87 -20.18 -5.19
CA ALA A 625 5.44 -21.45 -4.75
C ALA A 625 6.79 -21.23 -4.04
N GLY A 626 6.96 -21.86 -2.88
CA GLY A 626 8.17 -21.75 -2.05
C GLY A 626 8.35 -20.40 -1.32
N ALA A 627 7.41 -19.45 -1.44
CA ALA A 627 7.53 -18.14 -0.83
C ALA A 627 7.49 -18.19 0.71
N ILE A 628 8.19 -17.25 1.31
CA ILE A 628 8.29 -17.03 2.76
C ILE A 628 7.44 -15.82 3.14
N ILE A 629 6.49 -16.01 4.06
CA ILE A 629 5.59 -14.97 4.59
C ILE A 629 5.76 -14.93 6.11
N PRO A 630 6.48 -13.96 6.68
CA PRO A 630 6.51 -13.78 8.13
C PRO A 630 5.18 -13.21 8.62
N MET A 631 4.65 -13.79 9.69
CA MET A 631 3.35 -13.44 10.26
C MET A 631 3.42 -13.37 11.79
N TYR A 632 2.49 -12.65 12.38
CA TYR A 632 2.08 -12.83 13.78
C TYR A 632 1.04 -13.95 13.88
N ASP A 633 0.66 -14.31 15.11
CA ASP A 633 -0.36 -15.35 15.36
C ASP A 633 -1.81 -14.88 15.20
N GLY A 634 -2.04 -13.58 14.98
CA GLY A 634 -3.36 -12.97 14.82
C GLY A 634 -4.07 -12.65 16.14
N SER A 635 -3.39 -12.72 17.27
CA SER A 635 -3.91 -12.33 18.58
C SER A 635 -3.70 -10.86 18.93
N GLN A 636 -2.97 -10.13 18.09
CA GLN A 636 -2.64 -8.72 18.30
C GLN A 636 -3.91 -7.87 18.33
N MET A 637 -4.00 -6.98 19.30
CA MET A 637 -5.10 -6.02 19.43
C MET A 637 -4.71 -4.59 18.99
N ASN A 638 -3.41 -4.35 18.79
CA ASN A 638 -2.79 -3.14 18.24
C ASN A 638 -1.39 -3.48 17.71
N LEU A 639 -0.76 -2.55 17.01
CA LEU A 639 0.61 -2.67 16.48
C LEU A 639 1.64 -1.88 17.31
N ASP A 640 1.33 -1.59 18.56
CA ASP A 640 2.24 -0.92 19.49
C ASP A 640 3.16 -1.97 20.15
N GLY A 641 4.46 -1.93 19.96
CA GLY A 641 5.39 -2.90 20.51
C GLY A 641 6.06 -3.82 19.48
N ASN A 642 7.14 -4.50 19.88
CA ASN A 642 7.96 -5.37 19.02
C ASN A 642 8.16 -6.78 19.63
N ASP A 643 7.38 -7.14 20.61
CA ASP A 643 7.67 -8.32 21.46
C ASP A 643 7.01 -9.60 20.91
N GLU A 644 6.40 -9.49 19.75
CA GLU A 644 5.59 -10.54 19.18
C GLU A 644 6.45 -11.68 18.62
N ASP A 645 6.03 -12.90 18.88
CA ASP A 645 6.59 -14.10 18.27
C ASP A 645 6.32 -14.09 16.76
N ILE A 646 7.30 -14.51 15.98
CA ILE A 646 7.20 -14.54 14.51
C ILE A 646 6.97 -15.96 14.03
N ILE A 647 5.89 -16.15 13.27
CA ILE A 647 5.62 -17.37 12.53
C ILE A 647 6.13 -17.18 11.09
N ILE A 648 7.10 -17.99 10.70
CA ILE A 648 7.61 -18.02 9.33
C ILE A 648 6.78 -19.04 8.55
N VAL A 649 5.85 -18.55 7.73
CA VAL A 649 5.02 -19.41 6.87
C VAL A 649 5.74 -19.62 5.55
N ILE A 650 5.86 -20.89 5.12
CA ILE A 650 6.50 -21.28 3.86
C ILE A 650 5.46 -22.02 3.00
N ALA A 651 5.19 -21.49 1.82
CA ALA A 651 4.34 -22.13 0.82
C ALA A 651 5.02 -23.35 0.19
N PRO A 652 4.26 -24.37 -0.26
CA PRO A 652 4.84 -25.49 -0.97
C PRO A 652 5.51 -25.04 -2.28
N GLY A 653 6.59 -25.75 -2.65
CA GLY A 653 7.36 -25.47 -3.89
C GLY A 653 8.82 -25.89 -3.71
N ASP A 654 9.40 -26.42 -4.79
CA ASP A 654 10.84 -26.73 -4.84
C ASP A 654 11.65 -25.51 -5.29
N GLY A 655 12.93 -25.49 -4.94
CA GLY A 655 13.87 -24.42 -5.30
C GLY A 655 14.31 -23.58 -4.11
N ASN A 656 14.86 -22.41 -4.42
CA ASN A 656 15.42 -21.47 -3.44
C ASN A 656 14.55 -20.24 -3.33
N SER A 657 14.24 -19.85 -2.09
CA SER A 657 13.56 -18.60 -1.80
C SER A 657 14.22 -17.87 -0.63
N SER A 658 13.97 -16.58 -0.52
CA SER A 658 14.45 -15.78 0.60
C SER A 658 13.51 -14.62 0.90
N PHE A 659 13.53 -14.17 2.14
CA PHE A 659 12.81 -12.99 2.60
C PHE A 659 13.65 -12.22 3.62
N SER A 660 13.65 -10.89 3.53
CA SER A 660 14.34 -10.01 4.46
C SER A 660 13.33 -9.37 5.41
N LEU A 661 13.19 -9.96 6.61
CA LEU A 661 12.34 -9.40 7.66
C LEU A 661 12.95 -8.10 8.16
N TYR A 662 12.22 -7.00 8.03
CA TYR A 662 12.60 -5.67 8.53
C TYR A 662 11.92 -5.40 9.87
N GLU A 663 12.66 -4.77 10.79
CA GLU A 663 12.19 -4.41 12.13
C GLU A 663 12.81 -3.09 12.58
N ASP A 664 12.00 -2.27 13.25
CA ASP A 664 12.40 -1.08 14.00
C ASP A 664 11.47 -0.89 15.21
N ASN A 665 11.54 0.22 15.92
CA ASN A 665 10.65 0.46 17.06
C ASN A 665 9.24 0.97 16.67
N GLY A 666 8.95 1.13 15.38
CA GLY A 666 7.63 1.52 14.86
C GLY A 666 7.34 3.03 14.87
N ILE A 667 8.09 3.85 15.56
CA ILE A 667 7.79 5.28 15.79
C ILE A 667 9.01 6.22 15.64
N ASP A 668 10.23 5.68 15.60
CA ASP A 668 11.46 6.47 15.48
C ASP A 668 11.49 7.20 14.12
N PRO A 669 11.67 8.53 14.08
CA PRO A 669 11.83 9.25 12.82
C PRO A 669 13.11 8.87 12.06
N ASP A 670 14.16 8.42 12.75
CA ASP A 670 15.43 7.99 12.14
C ASP A 670 15.43 6.48 11.78
N TYR A 671 14.36 6.01 11.17
CA TYR A 671 14.23 4.63 10.67
C TYR A 671 15.19 4.29 9.52
N GLU A 672 15.87 5.27 8.95
CA GLU A 672 16.94 5.07 7.96
C GLU A 672 18.16 4.37 8.57
N HIS A 673 18.49 4.69 9.82
CA HIS A 673 19.66 4.19 10.50
C HIS A 673 19.32 3.25 11.66
N ASN A 674 18.17 3.46 12.31
CA ASN A 674 17.71 2.74 13.49
C ASN A 674 16.77 1.57 13.13
N PHE A 675 17.32 0.54 12.53
CA PHE A 675 16.57 -0.67 12.16
C PHE A 675 17.42 -1.94 12.21
N ALA A 676 16.76 -3.07 12.11
CA ALA A 676 17.40 -4.38 11.94
C ALA A 676 16.75 -5.18 10.82
N LYS A 677 17.52 -6.06 10.17
CA LYS A 677 17.05 -7.01 9.17
C LYS A 677 17.48 -8.42 9.52
N THR A 678 16.57 -9.38 9.38
CA THR A 678 16.81 -10.81 9.50
C THR A 678 16.53 -11.49 8.17
N LEU A 679 17.57 -12.06 7.55
CA LEU A 679 17.42 -12.76 6.27
C LEU A 679 17.03 -14.22 6.54
N ILE A 680 15.91 -14.64 5.99
CA ILE A 680 15.37 -16.00 6.03
C ILE A 680 15.57 -16.60 4.64
N ARG A 681 16.10 -17.82 4.56
CA ARG A 681 16.28 -18.58 3.33
C ARG A 681 15.62 -19.93 3.45
N SER A 682 15.05 -20.40 2.36
CA SER A 682 14.47 -21.73 2.22
C SER A 682 15.02 -22.37 0.95
N GLU A 683 15.50 -23.60 1.05
CA GLU A 683 15.98 -24.43 -0.05
C GLU A 683 15.29 -25.78 0.04
N ARG A 684 14.43 -26.09 -0.91
CA ARG A 684 13.72 -27.37 -1.01
C ARG A 684 14.13 -28.12 -2.27
N ASN A 685 14.46 -29.38 -2.10
CA ASN A 685 14.80 -30.29 -3.20
C ASN A 685 14.12 -31.64 -2.93
N GLY A 686 12.93 -31.83 -3.49
CA GLY A 686 12.11 -33.01 -3.30
C GLY A 686 11.78 -33.27 -1.83
N LEU A 687 12.39 -34.33 -1.25
CA LEU A 687 12.14 -34.74 0.13
C LEU A 687 13.01 -34.00 1.18
N SER A 688 14.03 -33.26 0.75
CA SER A 688 14.89 -32.49 1.64
C SER A 688 14.53 -31.02 1.62
N HIS A 689 14.44 -30.41 2.81
CA HIS A 689 14.11 -28.99 2.97
C HIS A 689 15.01 -28.38 4.04
N LYS A 690 15.82 -27.41 3.62
CA LYS A 690 16.71 -26.66 4.52
C LYS A 690 16.20 -25.21 4.65
N ILE A 691 16.04 -24.76 5.90
CA ILE A 691 15.65 -23.37 6.19
C ILE A 691 16.72 -22.76 7.08
N VAL A 692 17.14 -21.52 6.79
CA VAL A 692 18.12 -20.78 7.57
C VAL A 692 17.55 -19.43 7.96
N ILE A 693 17.42 -19.19 9.26
CA ILE A 693 17.18 -17.87 9.81
C ILE A 693 18.54 -17.29 10.19
N SER A 694 19.00 -16.33 9.40
CA SER A 694 20.36 -15.75 9.60
C SER A 694 20.42 -14.89 10.87
N PRO A 695 21.61 -14.65 11.44
CA PRO A 695 21.79 -13.66 12.48
C PRO A 695 21.19 -12.31 12.09
N ARG A 696 20.45 -11.70 12.99
CA ARG A 696 19.88 -10.38 12.81
C ARG A 696 21.00 -9.34 12.65
N LYS A 697 20.86 -8.40 11.70
CA LYS A 697 21.83 -7.33 11.44
C LYS A 697 21.18 -5.99 11.67
N GLY A 698 21.91 -5.06 12.31
CA GLY A 698 21.40 -3.74 12.67
C GLY A 698 20.95 -3.66 14.11
N THR A 699 20.49 -2.48 14.52
CA THR A 699 20.06 -2.21 15.90
C THR A 699 19.06 -1.06 15.92
N TYR A 700 18.15 -1.09 16.88
CA TYR A 700 17.21 -0.03 17.17
C TYR A 700 16.84 0.00 18.65
N LYS A 701 16.30 1.11 19.14
CA LYS A 701 15.91 1.26 20.54
C LYS A 701 14.76 0.31 20.90
N GLY A 702 14.92 -0.47 21.97
CA GLY A 702 13.92 -1.44 22.41
C GLY A 702 13.97 -2.78 21.67
N MET A 703 15.00 -3.02 20.86
CA MET A 703 15.18 -4.28 20.13
C MET A 703 15.31 -5.46 21.10
N PRO A 704 14.46 -6.52 21.01
CA PRO A 704 14.59 -7.71 21.84
C PRO A 704 15.90 -8.46 21.53
N SER A 705 16.60 -8.93 22.55
CA SER A 705 17.80 -9.76 22.38
C SER A 705 17.45 -11.18 21.93
N ASP A 706 16.38 -11.72 22.49
CA ASP A 706 15.88 -13.07 22.26
C ASP A 706 14.47 -13.02 21.68
N ARG A 707 14.15 -13.97 20.80
CA ARG A 707 12.82 -14.07 20.19
C ARG A 707 12.49 -15.54 19.93
N ARG A 708 11.22 -15.88 20.03
CA ARG A 708 10.69 -17.12 19.49
C ARG A 708 10.41 -16.94 18.00
N PHE A 709 10.91 -17.89 17.22
CA PHE A 709 10.43 -18.12 15.86
C PHE A 709 9.71 -19.48 15.85
N SER A 710 8.66 -19.58 15.06
CA SER A 710 8.09 -20.86 14.68
C SER A 710 7.99 -20.95 13.17
N LEU A 711 8.07 -22.18 12.65
CA LEU A 711 7.87 -22.42 11.22
C LEU A 711 6.51 -23.05 11.01
N ARG A 712 5.83 -22.62 9.96
CA ARG A 712 4.62 -23.25 9.42
C ARG A 712 4.86 -23.61 7.98
N ILE A 713 5.03 -24.92 7.69
CA ILE A 713 5.23 -25.40 6.33
C ILE A 713 3.90 -25.90 5.80
N LEU A 714 3.34 -25.16 4.84
CA LEU A 714 2.02 -25.43 4.27
C LEU A 714 2.04 -26.67 3.37
N SER A 715 0.94 -27.45 3.39
CA SER A 715 0.74 -28.65 2.57
C SER A 715 1.95 -29.60 2.56
N ALA A 716 2.58 -29.76 3.74
CA ALA A 716 3.79 -30.55 3.88
C ALA A 716 3.45 -32.03 4.13
N ALA A 717 4.19 -32.93 3.47
CA ALA A 717 4.12 -34.37 3.75
C ALA A 717 4.67 -34.69 5.14
N TYR A 718 4.41 -35.91 5.63
CA TYR A 718 4.88 -36.39 6.93
C TYR A 718 6.41 -36.34 7.03
N PRO A 719 7.02 -35.66 8.02
CA PRO A 719 8.48 -35.59 8.16
C PRO A 719 9.02 -36.86 8.84
N LYS A 720 10.04 -37.47 8.27
CA LYS A 720 10.83 -38.55 8.91
C LYS A 720 11.72 -38.00 10.00
N SER A 721 12.28 -36.84 9.79
CA SER A 721 13.09 -36.11 10.78
C SER A 721 12.94 -34.61 10.65
N VAL A 722 12.99 -33.91 11.76
CA VAL A 722 13.06 -32.45 11.87
C VAL A 722 14.17 -32.12 12.84
N LYS A 723 15.15 -31.34 12.39
CA LYS A 723 16.26 -30.90 13.22
C LYS A 723 16.36 -29.39 13.25
N VAL A 724 16.68 -28.84 14.42
CA VAL A 724 17.04 -27.44 14.62
C VAL A 724 18.45 -27.41 15.23
N ASN A 725 19.42 -26.80 14.52
CA ASN A 725 20.82 -26.76 14.90
C ASN A 725 21.36 -28.18 15.26
N ASP A 726 21.20 -29.12 14.35
CA ASP A 726 21.59 -30.55 14.46
C ASP A 726 20.91 -31.38 15.57
N LYS A 727 19.93 -30.81 16.29
CA LYS A 727 19.18 -31.50 17.33
C LYS A 727 17.76 -31.80 16.85
N GLU A 728 17.26 -33.00 17.16
CA GLU A 728 15.87 -33.37 16.92
C GLU A 728 14.95 -32.32 17.56
N ALA A 729 13.97 -31.85 16.77
CA ALA A 729 12.97 -30.86 17.16
C ALA A 729 11.57 -31.46 17.22
N THR A 730 10.75 -30.90 18.08
CA THR A 730 9.33 -31.22 18.15
C THR A 730 8.55 -30.51 17.04
N TRP A 731 7.59 -31.19 16.49
CA TRP A 731 6.67 -30.63 15.50
C TRP A 731 5.27 -31.19 15.72
N THR A 732 4.27 -30.50 15.21
CA THR A 732 2.86 -30.94 15.21
C THR A 732 2.27 -30.75 13.83
N PHE A 733 1.28 -31.56 13.48
CA PHE A 733 0.51 -31.33 12.26
C PHE A 733 -0.71 -30.47 12.60
N ASN A 734 -0.86 -29.36 11.92
CA ASN A 734 -2.01 -28.48 12.05
C ASN A 734 -3.06 -28.84 11.00
N GLY A 735 -4.10 -29.58 11.42
CA GLY A 735 -5.13 -30.07 10.50
C GLY A 735 -6.05 -28.97 9.93
N LYS A 736 -6.10 -27.78 10.51
CA LYS A 736 -6.83 -26.63 9.94
C LYS A 736 -6.08 -25.99 8.78
N GLU A 737 -4.78 -25.81 8.97
CA GLU A 737 -3.90 -25.20 7.95
C GLU A 737 -3.28 -26.22 7.00
N MET A 738 -3.46 -27.52 7.26
CA MET A 738 -2.75 -28.62 6.57
C MET A 738 -1.24 -28.40 6.54
N SER A 739 -0.69 -28.02 7.69
CA SER A 739 0.71 -27.64 7.83
C SER A 739 1.44 -28.45 8.87
N ILE A 740 2.77 -28.44 8.77
CA ILE A 740 3.67 -28.84 9.84
C ILE A 740 4.10 -27.58 10.56
N ASP A 741 3.79 -27.51 11.86
CA ASP A 741 4.19 -26.43 12.72
C ASP A 741 5.38 -26.89 13.59
N ILE A 742 6.52 -26.18 13.51
CA ILE A 742 7.79 -26.50 14.20
C ILE A 742 8.13 -25.37 15.15
N ASP A 743 8.29 -25.69 16.43
CA ASP A 743 8.76 -24.75 17.43
C ASP A 743 10.28 -24.65 17.40
N ILE A 744 10.79 -23.43 17.21
CA ILE A 744 12.20 -23.15 17.34
C ILE A 744 12.46 -22.66 18.77
N PRO A 745 13.36 -23.28 19.55
CA PRO A 745 13.67 -22.82 20.89
C PRO A 745 14.04 -21.34 20.92
N VAL A 746 13.54 -20.60 21.92
CA VAL A 746 13.93 -19.20 22.13
C VAL A 746 15.44 -19.12 22.27
N THR A 747 16.05 -18.34 21.40
CA THR A 747 17.49 -18.13 21.36
C THR A 747 17.82 -16.70 20.96
N ASP A 748 19.05 -16.30 21.25
CA ASP A 748 19.60 -15.01 20.84
C ASP A 748 19.39 -14.77 19.34
N CYS A 749 18.84 -13.61 19.02
CA CYS A 749 18.62 -13.17 17.64
C CYS A 749 19.90 -12.93 16.83
N ALA A 750 21.04 -12.79 17.49
CA ALA A 750 22.37 -12.70 16.87
C ALA A 750 22.94 -14.07 16.43
N SER A 751 22.26 -15.18 16.78
CA SER A 751 22.66 -16.54 16.40
C SER A 751 21.83 -17.04 15.22
N ALA A 752 22.47 -17.73 14.26
CA ALA A 752 21.79 -18.42 13.18
C ALA A 752 20.93 -19.58 13.71
N LYS A 753 19.87 -19.89 13.00
CA LYS A 753 19.03 -21.07 13.23
C LYS A 753 18.98 -21.85 11.93
N ASP A 754 19.57 -23.06 11.96
CA ASP A 754 19.57 -23.99 10.84
C ASP A 754 18.51 -25.06 11.09
N ILE A 755 17.54 -25.18 10.17
CA ILE A 755 16.44 -26.14 10.26
C ILE A 755 16.54 -27.08 9.06
N GLU A 756 16.53 -28.39 9.34
CA GLU A 756 16.58 -29.44 8.33
C GLU A 756 15.37 -30.36 8.49
N ILE A 757 14.64 -30.59 7.42
CA ILE A 757 13.48 -31.45 7.37
C ILE A 757 13.70 -32.50 6.27
N GLU A 758 13.54 -33.76 6.62
CA GLU A 758 13.51 -34.88 5.67
C GLU A 758 12.09 -35.45 5.64
N TYR A 759 11.42 -35.39 4.50
CA TYR A 759 10.05 -35.89 4.34
C TYR A 759 10.02 -37.38 4.01
N ALA A 760 8.89 -38.03 4.32
CA ALA A 760 8.56 -39.37 3.79
C ALA A 760 8.28 -39.24 2.27
N GLU A 761 8.35 -40.33 1.54
CA GLU A 761 7.88 -40.39 0.17
C GLU A 761 6.40 -39.97 0.11
N ALA A 762 6.06 -39.12 -0.83
CA ALA A 762 4.74 -38.52 -0.87
C ALA A 762 3.69 -39.52 -1.41
N GLY A 763 2.92 -40.14 -0.49
CA GLY A 763 1.66 -40.79 -0.81
C GLY A 763 0.44 -39.92 -0.49
N ALA A 764 0.62 -38.87 0.35
CA ALA A 764 -0.45 -38.01 0.79
C ALA A 764 -0.99 -37.11 -0.31
N LYS A 765 -2.32 -37.04 -0.43
CA LYS A 765 -3.04 -36.21 -1.39
C LYS A 765 -3.46 -34.91 -0.71
N LEU A 766 -2.52 -33.97 -0.53
CA LEU A 766 -2.72 -32.71 0.20
C LEU A 766 -3.23 -31.56 -0.66
N ASP A 767 -3.08 -31.64 -1.97
CA ASP A 767 -3.49 -30.60 -2.92
C ASP A 767 -5.01 -30.35 -2.82
N GLY A 768 -5.41 -29.12 -2.47
CA GLY A 768 -6.82 -28.74 -2.25
C GLY A 768 -7.48 -29.29 -0.99
N LEU A 769 -6.77 -30.10 -0.18
CA LEU A 769 -7.38 -30.76 1.00
C LEU A 769 -7.82 -29.75 2.05
N LYS A 770 -7.10 -28.65 2.25
CA LYS A 770 -7.46 -27.60 3.21
C LYS A 770 -8.88 -27.08 2.99
N GLY A 771 -9.17 -26.67 1.76
CA GLY A 771 -10.50 -26.16 1.38
C GLY A 771 -11.57 -27.26 1.37
N ALA A 772 -11.28 -28.43 0.81
CA ALA A 772 -12.23 -29.54 0.77
C ALA A 772 -12.62 -30.01 2.19
N ALA A 773 -11.67 -30.12 3.12
CA ALA A 773 -11.92 -30.47 4.50
C ALA A 773 -12.72 -29.39 5.24
N LYS A 774 -12.42 -28.10 5.03
CA LYS A 774 -13.19 -26.99 5.59
C LYS A 774 -14.64 -27.01 5.12
N ARG A 775 -14.87 -27.04 3.83
CA ARG A 775 -16.21 -27.04 3.23
C ARG A 775 -17.02 -28.30 3.58
N THR A 776 -16.34 -29.44 3.67
CA THR A 776 -16.99 -30.67 4.14
C THR A 776 -17.46 -30.56 5.59
N TYR A 777 -16.58 -30.00 6.47
CA TYR A 777 -16.96 -29.76 7.87
C TYR A 777 -18.18 -28.86 7.97
N GLU A 778 -18.20 -27.73 7.24
CA GLU A 778 -19.33 -26.80 7.22
C GLU A 778 -20.62 -27.45 6.67
N ALA A 779 -20.51 -28.16 5.56
CA ALA A 779 -21.66 -28.86 4.94
C ALA A 779 -22.28 -29.91 5.86
N VAL A 780 -21.44 -30.74 6.50
CA VAL A 780 -21.89 -31.77 7.44
C VAL A 780 -22.47 -31.16 8.73
N TYR A 781 -21.84 -30.09 9.22
CA TYR A 781 -22.34 -29.34 10.38
C TYR A 781 -23.71 -28.70 10.10
N ASP A 782 -23.89 -28.16 8.89
CA ASP A 782 -25.16 -27.60 8.43
C ASP A 782 -26.27 -28.70 8.35
N LEU A 783 -25.95 -29.88 7.81
CA LEU A 783 -26.87 -31.01 7.81
C LEU A 783 -27.27 -31.41 9.23
N LYS A 784 -26.28 -31.56 10.14
CA LYS A 784 -26.52 -31.86 11.55
C LYS A 784 -27.45 -30.85 12.21
N ARG A 785 -27.30 -29.57 11.92
CA ARG A 785 -28.07 -28.50 12.55
C ARG A 785 -29.51 -28.39 12.03
N ASN A 786 -29.73 -28.69 10.76
CA ASN A 786 -31.01 -28.44 10.08
C ASN A 786 -31.79 -29.67 9.69
N HIS A 787 -31.29 -30.90 9.94
CA HIS A 787 -31.91 -32.16 9.58
C HIS A 787 -32.13 -33.05 10.81
N GLU A 788 -33.38 -33.19 11.27
CA GLU A 788 -33.75 -33.94 12.51
C GLU A 788 -33.41 -35.42 12.43
N ASP A 789 -33.56 -36.05 11.24
CA ASP A 789 -33.36 -37.49 11.02
C ASP A 789 -31.89 -37.94 10.94
N PHE A 790 -30.93 -37.03 11.00
CA PHE A 790 -29.48 -37.33 10.96
C PHE A 790 -28.96 -37.84 12.32
N GLY A 791 -29.81 -37.91 13.36
CA GLY A 791 -29.41 -37.99 14.75
C GLY A 791 -28.75 -39.27 15.19
N TYR A 792 -29.09 -40.46 14.66
CA TYR A 792 -28.67 -41.78 15.21
C TYR A 792 -27.57 -42.47 14.40
N PHE A 793 -27.47 -42.26 13.12
CA PHE A 793 -26.53 -42.98 12.25
C PHE A 793 -25.81 -42.03 11.33
N PHE A 794 -24.74 -41.42 11.88
CA PHE A 794 -23.80 -40.70 11.08
C PHE A 794 -22.97 -41.70 10.25
N PRO A 795 -23.04 -41.72 8.91
CA PRO A 795 -22.36 -42.74 8.11
C PRO A 795 -20.82 -42.66 8.33
N ASP A 796 -20.19 -43.82 8.48
CA ASP A 796 -18.75 -43.89 8.76
C ASP A 796 -17.89 -43.09 7.74
N TRP A 797 -18.24 -43.18 6.46
CA TRP A 797 -17.53 -42.42 5.42
C TRP A 797 -17.62 -40.90 5.60
N MET A 798 -18.76 -40.41 6.08
CA MET A 798 -18.97 -38.99 6.35
C MET A 798 -18.28 -38.59 7.64
N ALA A 799 -18.30 -39.42 8.65
CA ALA A 799 -17.56 -39.20 9.90
C ALA A 799 -16.08 -39.05 9.65
N ARG A 800 -15.49 -39.87 8.78
CA ARG A 800 -14.07 -39.79 8.39
C ARG A 800 -13.75 -38.48 7.65
N MET A 801 -14.61 -38.05 6.73
CA MET A 801 -14.42 -36.74 6.07
C MET A 801 -14.55 -35.57 7.06
N TYR A 802 -15.56 -35.63 7.93
CA TYR A 802 -15.80 -34.57 8.92
C TYR A 802 -14.63 -34.39 9.89
N THR A 803 -14.01 -35.51 10.30
CA THR A 803 -12.94 -35.53 11.32
C THR A 803 -11.53 -35.55 10.73
N ILE A 804 -11.35 -35.34 9.44
CA ILE A 804 -10.02 -35.46 8.80
C ILE A 804 -8.97 -34.56 9.42
N ARG A 805 -9.35 -33.35 9.86
CA ARG A 805 -8.44 -32.36 10.47
C ARG A 805 -7.87 -32.88 11.78
N GLU A 806 -8.74 -33.44 12.63
CA GLU A 806 -8.38 -34.03 13.91
C GLU A 806 -7.63 -35.35 13.73
N ALA A 807 -8.06 -36.18 12.77
CA ALA A 807 -7.39 -37.42 12.45
C ALA A 807 -5.93 -37.20 12.01
N LEU A 808 -5.67 -36.19 11.17
CA LEU A 808 -4.31 -35.80 10.75
C LEU A 808 -3.50 -35.20 11.90
N TYR A 809 -4.13 -34.43 12.79
CA TYR A 809 -3.46 -33.88 13.98
C TYR A 809 -3.00 -34.99 14.93
N TYR A 810 -3.85 -35.95 15.24
CA TYR A 810 -3.52 -37.04 16.17
C TYR A 810 -2.70 -38.17 15.56
N HIS A 811 -2.84 -38.42 14.26
CA HIS A 811 -2.23 -39.54 13.54
C HIS A 811 -1.56 -39.11 12.22
N PRO A 812 -0.63 -38.15 12.25
CA PRO A 812 0.03 -37.67 11.04
C PRO A 812 0.83 -38.79 10.31
N GLU A 813 1.26 -39.83 11.01
CA GLU A 813 1.93 -41.00 10.44
C GLU A 813 1.01 -41.83 9.51
N ARG A 814 -0.29 -41.64 9.57
CA ARG A 814 -1.28 -42.25 8.72
C ARG A 814 -1.78 -41.38 7.57
N MET A 815 -1.13 -40.27 7.35
CA MET A 815 -1.55 -39.22 6.40
C MET A 815 -1.93 -39.76 5.03
N ASP A 816 -1.12 -40.68 4.47
CA ASP A 816 -1.38 -41.30 3.15
C ASP A 816 -2.72 -42.03 3.10
N ALA A 817 -3.02 -42.86 4.10
CA ALA A 817 -4.26 -43.60 4.19
C ALA A 817 -5.46 -42.66 4.42
N LEU A 818 -5.32 -41.74 5.39
CA LEU A 818 -6.40 -40.81 5.76
C LEU A 818 -6.79 -39.88 4.59
N THR A 819 -5.83 -39.35 3.85
CA THR A 819 -6.10 -38.49 2.70
C THR A 819 -6.71 -39.28 1.53
N ALA A 820 -6.27 -40.52 1.29
CA ALA A 820 -6.84 -41.39 0.27
C ALA A 820 -8.31 -41.71 0.58
N GLU A 821 -8.63 -42.11 1.82
CA GLU A 821 -10.00 -42.40 2.29
C GLU A 821 -10.89 -41.14 2.21
N PHE A 822 -10.35 -39.97 2.54
CA PHE A 822 -11.07 -38.71 2.43
C PHE A 822 -11.48 -38.43 0.97
N TRP A 823 -10.53 -38.46 0.02
CA TRP A 823 -10.82 -38.14 -1.37
C TRP A 823 -11.75 -39.15 -2.07
N GLU A 824 -11.62 -40.43 -1.71
CA GLU A 824 -12.59 -41.45 -2.16
C GLU A 824 -14.02 -41.10 -1.68
N SER A 825 -14.16 -40.76 -0.40
CA SER A 825 -15.44 -40.41 0.18
C SER A 825 -15.98 -39.08 -0.34
N TYR A 826 -15.11 -38.06 -0.53
CA TYR A 826 -15.48 -36.76 -1.01
C TYR A 826 -16.05 -36.81 -2.46
N SER A 827 -15.38 -37.53 -3.35
CA SER A 827 -15.83 -37.70 -4.74
C SER A 827 -17.18 -38.45 -4.85
N ALA A 828 -17.45 -39.39 -3.95
CA ALA A 828 -18.70 -40.18 -3.91
C ALA A 828 -19.79 -39.58 -3.01
N ALA A 829 -19.53 -38.47 -2.29
CA ALA A 829 -20.40 -38.02 -1.20
C ALA A 829 -21.84 -37.72 -1.63
N ALA A 830 -22.06 -37.09 -2.75
CA ALA A 830 -23.40 -36.77 -3.25
C ALA A 830 -24.20 -38.02 -3.65
N GLU A 831 -23.56 -39.01 -4.25
CA GLU A 831 -24.16 -40.29 -4.61
C GLU A 831 -24.50 -41.10 -3.35
N ARG A 832 -23.55 -41.18 -2.40
CA ARG A 832 -23.73 -41.84 -1.12
C ARG A 832 -24.90 -41.25 -0.31
N LEU A 833 -25.02 -39.91 -0.27
CA LEU A 833 -26.17 -39.21 0.36
C LEU A 833 -27.50 -39.57 -0.32
N THR A 834 -27.54 -39.62 -1.64
CA THR A 834 -28.73 -40.02 -2.40
C THR A 834 -29.12 -41.42 -2.06
N ALA A 835 -28.17 -42.34 -1.92
CA ALA A 835 -28.42 -43.75 -1.56
C ALA A 835 -28.98 -43.94 -0.12
N THR A 836 -28.82 -42.98 0.78
CA THR A 836 -29.42 -43.00 2.12
C THR A 836 -30.94 -42.75 2.11
N GLY A 837 -31.51 -42.29 0.99
CA GLY A 837 -32.90 -41.86 0.90
C GLY A 837 -33.16 -40.46 1.48
N MET A 838 -32.11 -39.71 1.77
CA MET A 838 -32.21 -38.31 2.26
C MET A 838 -33.00 -37.46 1.26
N ASN A 839 -33.77 -36.49 1.78
CA ASN A 839 -34.51 -35.54 0.95
C ASN A 839 -33.55 -34.75 0.07
N HIS A 840 -33.88 -34.63 -1.21
CA HIS A 840 -33.05 -33.93 -2.22
C HIS A 840 -32.74 -32.50 -1.83
N VAL A 841 -33.62 -31.81 -1.08
CA VAL A 841 -33.36 -30.45 -0.59
C VAL A 841 -32.08 -30.39 0.27
N PHE A 842 -31.85 -31.39 1.12
CA PHE A 842 -30.63 -31.44 1.94
C PHE A 842 -29.42 -31.91 1.15
N ILE A 843 -29.59 -32.76 0.16
CA ILE A 843 -28.50 -33.15 -0.77
C ILE A 843 -28.04 -31.94 -1.60
N ASP A 844 -28.99 -31.18 -2.14
CA ASP A 844 -28.66 -29.97 -2.92
C ASP A 844 -28.04 -28.90 -2.03
N ARG A 845 -28.49 -28.77 -0.79
CA ARG A 845 -27.88 -27.91 0.21
C ARG A 845 -26.43 -28.34 0.51
N TYR A 846 -26.15 -29.62 0.74
CA TYR A 846 -24.80 -30.15 0.90
C TYR A 846 -23.93 -29.82 -0.32
N LYS A 847 -24.42 -30.06 -1.53
CA LYS A 847 -23.72 -29.74 -2.78
C LYS A 847 -23.35 -28.25 -2.89
N SER A 848 -24.20 -27.34 -2.36
CA SER A 848 -23.97 -25.91 -2.40
C SER A 848 -22.77 -25.45 -1.54
N PHE A 849 -22.25 -26.26 -0.63
CA PHE A 849 -21.04 -26.00 0.13
C PHE A 849 -19.78 -26.46 -0.60
N ILE A 850 -19.87 -27.56 -1.37
CA ILE A 850 -18.68 -28.25 -1.90
C ILE A 850 -18.44 -28.01 -3.40
N LYS A 851 -19.37 -27.44 -4.11
CA LYS A 851 -19.23 -27.01 -5.51
C LYS A 851 -18.95 -25.55 -5.60
#